data_58d671f9f68a0c27a2cf5742a5b5c54c
#
_entry.id   58d671f9f68a0c27a2cf5742a5b5c54c
#
_cell.length_a   1.000
_cell.length_b   1.000
_cell.length_c   1.000
_cell.angle_alpha   90.00
_cell.angle_beta   90.00
_cell.angle_gamma   90.00
#
_symmetry.space_group_name_H-M   'P 1'
#
loop_
_entity.id
_entity.type
_entity.pdbx_description
1 polymer ?
#
loop_
_entity_poly.entity_id
_entity_poly.type
_entity_poly.pdbx_seq_one_letter_code
_entity_poly.pdbx_strand_id
1 'polypeptide(L)'
;MKHPARTSLSPVLAEFSFREKSGVFSFVSQKISLEKAMLSIQCGKTLLPLKEWKLAAKTIGDAEHTLLEYETENAVGKFFLAFAVTCEEVTVSLSAKLKKSFPHITFFYFREASCTLPNHILARSLNLPGARTAAVLPGTLEKSMEFSSFDSTLTTGGDHQLFLTFPMAPEHVPEITHKLRKHFSRITLSLTAKVALDHFGEREITLPPLTLRFCSPEEHPAFPPFRAKLLPEKEIPPPPCAWNSWDYYRWTVTEEEVLKNAEKIASDPVLSRYVKRIIVDDGWEYAYGEWVPNGLFPSGMEKLADRLAKMGFEPGLWIAPGIAEGVSRIAQMQYDLLAKSEDNVPAILFSCMERKGFVLDPTNEKVHAFWAQLFQKYVSMGYKYFKLDFLAAMMNIPIPADKTVPRGRYLKILFETVQRAVNGQAHFTACGYPYFCGNPGAEAVRVGGDIHARWDSVKANASVVASTYPFGGTCWVNDPDFALCRGKETSSDPDLTKMRPCLVYNRKEGGNNPAWSSWTLADITEEETKVLLSLVLASGGARTLSDAVYFLNEEGLRLARKLVSAAPGLPAVPLDLFQTSLPSVFLQNLAKGAFRVLFINWTEEEKEFSLELEKRFGLSASWGRDFWREAPLRLTKGVLRKTLGPRSCLLAEIFP
;
A
#
# COMPACT_ATOMS: atom_id res chain seq x y z
N MET A 1 -23.26 25.31 23.22
CA MET A 1 -23.28 25.77 21.82
C MET A 1 -24.15 24.83 21.01
N LYS A 2 -25.17 25.33 20.30
CA LYS A 2 -26.10 24.49 19.54
C LYS A 2 -25.40 23.91 18.34
N HIS A 3 -25.39 22.56 18.21
CA HIS A 3 -24.94 21.87 17.01
C HIS A 3 -25.72 22.41 15.79
N PRO A 4 -25.05 22.76 14.69
CA PRO A 4 -25.74 23.02 13.44
C PRO A 4 -26.46 21.75 13.00
N ALA A 5 -27.70 21.91 12.57
CA ALA A 5 -28.57 20.84 12.12
C ALA A 5 -27.85 19.95 11.08
N ARG A 6 -27.85 18.65 11.31
CA ARG A 6 -27.60 17.64 10.28
C ARG A 6 -28.60 17.89 9.16
N THR A 7 -28.12 18.33 8.01
CA THR A 7 -28.81 18.04 6.76
C THR A 7 -28.70 16.52 6.58
N SER A 8 -29.73 15.81 6.99
CA SER A 8 -29.89 14.39 6.71
C SER A 8 -29.99 14.23 5.20
N LEU A 9 -28.89 13.86 4.54
CA LEU A 9 -28.98 13.23 3.23
C LEU A 9 -29.81 11.98 3.45
N SER A 10 -30.89 11.81 2.69
CA SER A 10 -31.75 10.64 2.76
C SER A 10 -30.87 9.41 2.51
N PRO A 11 -30.99 8.34 3.31
CA PRO A 11 -30.23 7.12 3.09
C PRO A 11 -30.48 6.62 1.67
N VAL A 12 -29.44 6.14 1.00
CA VAL A 12 -29.55 5.56 -0.35
C VAL A 12 -30.29 4.23 -0.19
N LEU A 13 -31.61 4.25 -0.39
CA LEU A 13 -32.41 3.03 -0.34
C LEU A 13 -31.96 2.07 -1.44
N ALA A 14 -31.56 0.89 -1.03
CA ALA A 14 -31.15 -0.19 -1.91
C ALA A 14 -32.16 -1.34 -1.87
N GLU A 15 -32.42 -1.92 -3.03
CA GLU A 15 -33.25 -3.11 -3.17
C GLU A 15 -32.36 -4.34 -3.40
N PHE A 16 -32.51 -5.35 -2.56
CA PHE A 16 -31.86 -6.65 -2.72
C PHE A 16 -32.87 -7.69 -3.20
N SER A 17 -32.46 -8.52 -4.13
CA SER A 17 -33.24 -9.68 -4.58
C SER A 17 -32.38 -10.92 -4.82
N PHE A 18 -32.86 -12.08 -4.48
CA PHE A 18 -32.21 -13.35 -4.73
C PHE A 18 -33.20 -14.35 -5.38
N ARG A 19 -32.75 -15.02 -6.45
CA ARG A 19 -33.51 -16.03 -7.17
C ARG A 19 -32.96 -17.43 -6.87
N GLU A 20 -33.59 -18.15 -5.98
CA GLU A 20 -33.16 -19.46 -5.46
C GLU A 20 -32.90 -20.49 -6.56
N LYS A 21 -33.79 -20.60 -7.56
CA LYS A 21 -33.63 -21.55 -8.67
C LYS A 21 -32.38 -21.32 -9.52
N SER A 22 -31.99 -20.10 -9.72
CA SER A 22 -30.86 -19.75 -10.59
C SER A 22 -29.57 -19.39 -9.84
N GLY A 23 -29.64 -19.15 -8.52
CA GLY A 23 -28.51 -18.66 -7.74
C GLY A 23 -28.06 -17.23 -8.12
N VAL A 24 -28.98 -16.43 -8.65
CA VAL A 24 -28.71 -15.07 -9.10
C VAL A 24 -29.27 -14.08 -8.10
N PHE A 25 -28.44 -13.12 -7.69
CA PHE A 25 -28.89 -11.97 -6.91
C PHE A 25 -28.67 -10.65 -7.62
N SER A 26 -29.34 -9.62 -7.16
CA SER A 26 -29.18 -8.26 -7.63
C SER A 26 -29.24 -7.31 -6.44
N PHE A 27 -28.45 -6.24 -6.53
CA PHE A 27 -28.40 -5.17 -5.54
C PHE A 27 -28.51 -3.84 -6.28
N VAL A 28 -29.57 -3.12 -6.08
CA VAL A 28 -29.99 -2.00 -6.93
C VAL A 28 -30.33 -0.78 -6.09
N SER A 29 -29.82 0.37 -6.48
CA SER A 29 -30.26 1.68 -6.02
C SER A 29 -30.87 2.47 -7.18
N GLN A 30 -31.39 3.67 -6.90
CA GLN A 30 -31.96 4.54 -7.95
C GLN A 30 -30.98 4.91 -9.07
N LYS A 31 -29.65 4.92 -8.80
CA LYS A 31 -28.63 5.40 -9.74
C LYS A 31 -27.57 4.37 -10.09
N ILE A 32 -27.33 3.39 -9.25
CA ILE A 32 -26.31 2.34 -9.48
C ILE A 32 -26.97 0.99 -9.26
N SER A 33 -26.70 0.04 -10.15
CA SER A 33 -27.14 -1.33 -9.95
C SER A 33 -26.02 -2.34 -10.20
N LEU A 34 -26.00 -3.38 -9.40
CA LEU A 34 -25.29 -4.62 -9.64
C LEU A 34 -26.33 -5.70 -9.95
N GLU A 35 -26.33 -6.18 -11.18
CA GLU A 35 -27.35 -7.12 -11.64
C GLU A 35 -26.72 -8.41 -12.19
N LYS A 36 -27.50 -9.49 -12.19
CA LYS A 36 -27.09 -10.79 -12.70
C LYS A 36 -25.86 -11.37 -11.97
N ALA A 37 -25.71 -11.04 -10.69
CA ALA A 37 -24.66 -11.60 -9.84
C ALA A 37 -24.97 -13.08 -9.57
N MET A 38 -24.27 -14.01 -10.25
CA MET A 38 -24.53 -15.45 -10.18
C MET A 38 -23.42 -16.16 -9.42
N LEU A 39 -23.84 -16.85 -8.35
CA LEU A 39 -22.99 -17.74 -7.57
C LEU A 39 -22.56 -18.95 -8.40
N SER A 40 -21.28 -19.24 -8.42
CA SER A 40 -20.76 -20.40 -9.18
C SER A 40 -19.42 -20.89 -8.63
N ILE A 41 -19.05 -22.10 -9.02
CA ILE A 41 -17.73 -22.68 -8.74
C ILE A 41 -17.07 -23.11 -10.04
N GLN A 42 -15.77 -23.07 -10.09
CA GLN A 42 -14.99 -23.62 -11.20
C GLN A 42 -14.02 -24.68 -10.64
N CYS A 43 -14.13 -25.92 -11.15
CA CYS A 43 -13.23 -27.02 -10.84
C CYS A 43 -12.40 -27.33 -12.10
N GLY A 44 -11.11 -26.97 -12.07
CA GLY A 44 -10.27 -27.01 -13.27
C GLY A 44 -10.85 -26.13 -14.38
N LYS A 45 -11.21 -26.74 -15.53
CA LYS A 45 -11.82 -26.02 -16.67
C LYS A 45 -13.35 -25.93 -16.62
N THR A 46 -14.01 -26.63 -15.71
CA THR A 46 -15.47 -26.75 -15.66
C THR A 46 -16.07 -25.72 -14.71
N LEU A 47 -16.88 -24.81 -15.27
CA LEU A 47 -17.68 -23.85 -14.51
C LEU A 47 -19.06 -24.45 -14.19
N LEU A 48 -19.43 -24.47 -12.92
CA LEU A 48 -20.70 -25.00 -12.43
C LEU A 48 -21.45 -23.90 -11.67
N PRO A 49 -22.61 -23.44 -12.17
CA PRO A 49 -23.45 -22.52 -11.43
C PRO A 49 -24.02 -23.21 -10.20
N LEU A 50 -24.06 -22.51 -9.05
CA LEU A 50 -24.72 -22.96 -7.83
C LEU A 50 -26.20 -22.56 -7.91
N LYS A 51 -27.07 -23.54 -8.02
CA LYS A 51 -28.50 -23.38 -8.26
C LYS A 51 -29.33 -24.20 -7.28
N GLU A 52 -30.67 -24.10 -7.39
CA GLU A 52 -31.63 -24.88 -6.59
C GLU A 52 -31.37 -24.75 -5.09
N TRP A 53 -31.18 -23.50 -4.65
CA TRP A 53 -30.99 -23.15 -3.25
C TRP A 53 -32.28 -23.36 -2.46
N LYS A 54 -32.17 -23.94 -1.28
CA LYS A 54 -33.27 -24.12 -0.34
C LYS A 54 -33.08 -23.21 0.84
N LEU A 55 -34.10 -22.45 1.17
CA LEU A 55 -34.10 -21.62 2.37
C LEU A 55 -34.02 -22.53 3.61
N ALA A 56 -32.94 -22.38 4.38
CA ALA A 56 -32.70 -23.12 5.61
C ALA A 56 -33.22 -22.36 6.84
N ALA A 57 -32.97 -21.04 6.87
CA ALA A 57 -33.43 -20.18 7.94
C ALA A 57 -33.66 -18.73 7.45
N LYS A 58 -34.62 -18.04 8.11
CA LYS A 58 -34.84 -16.60 7.96
C LYS A 58 -34.99 -16.02 9.35
N THR A 59 -34.09 -15.09 9.69
CA THR A 59 -34.14 -14.34 10.95
C THR A 59 -34.35 -12.87 10.61
N ILE A 60 -35.42 -12.30 11.17
CA ILE A 60 -35.70 -10.86 11.08
C ILE A 60 -35.27 -10.31 12.44
N GLY A 61 -34.19 -9.51 12.44
CA GLY A 61 -33.76 -8.75 13.61
C GLY A 61 -34.62 -7.49 13.81
N ASP A 62 -34.03 -6.46 14.41
CA ASP A 62 -34.66 -5.15 14.50
C ASP A 62 -35.02 -4.65 13.11
N ALA A 63 -35.92 -3.68 12.98
CA ALA A 63 -36.59 -3.27 11.73
C ALA A 63 -35.73 -3.06 10.49
N GLU A 64 -34.39 -3.15 10.59
CA GLU A 64 -33.39 -2.86 9.54
C GLU A 64 -32.50 -4.05 9.17
N HIS A 65 -32.56 -5.20 9.85
CA HIS A 65 -31.65 -6.33 9.59
C HIS A 65 -32.40 -7.63 9.29
N THR A 66 -32.11 -8.22 8.13
CA THR A 66 -32.63 -9.53 7.75
C THR A 66 -31.47 -10.47 7.41
N LEU A 67 -31.44 -11.62 8.08
CA LEU A 67 -30.52 -12.72 7.74
C LEU A 67 -31.32 -13.81 7.00
N LEU A 68 -30.83 -14.15 5.81
CA LEU A 68 -31.36 -15.23 4.96
C LEU A 68 -30.29 -16.29 4.76
N GLU A 69 -30.57 -17.52 5.18
CA GLU A 69 -29.64 -18.64 5.08
C GLU A 69 -30.17 -19.69 4.12
N TYR A 70 -29.34 -20.15 3.23
CA TYR A 70 -29.68 -21.11 2.18
C TYR A 70 -28.66 -22.24 2.10
N GLU A 71 -29.10 -23.39 1.63
CA GLU A 71 -28.22 -24.50 1.31
C GLU A 71 -28.53 -25.08 -0.08
N THR A 72 -27.51 -25.62 -0.73
CA THR A 72 -27.64 -26.42 -1.96
C THR A 72 -26.59 -27.51 -1.99
N GLU A 73 -26.82 -28.56 -2.76
CA GLU A 73 -25.89 -29.66 -2.94
C GLU A 73 -25.80 -30.05 -4.42
N ASN A 74 -24.59 -30.40 -4.85
CA ASN A 74 -24.33 -30.92 -6.21
C ASN A 74 -23.26 -32.03 -6.17
N ALA A 75 -22.74 -32.41 -7.35
CA ALA A 75 -21.73 -33.45 -7.47
C ALA A 75 -20.40 -33.10 -6.77
N VAL A 76 -20.08 -31.81 -6.58
CA VAL A 76 -18.82 -31.31 -5.98
C VAL A 76 -18.89 -31.27 -4.45
N GLY A 77 -20.03 -30.87 -3.89
CA GLY A 77 -20.18 -30.72 -2.46
C GLY A 77 -21.52 -30.13 -2.03
N LYS A 78 -21.63 -29.87 -0.72
CA LYS A 78 -22.72 -29.10 -0.12
C LYS A 78 -22.23 -27.68 0.13
N PHE A 79 -23.07 -26.68 -0.19
CA PHE A 79 -22.77 -25.27 -0.12
C PHE A 79 -23.78 -24.58 0.79
N PHE A 80 -23.28 -23.62 1.58
CA PHE A 80 -24.07 -22.82 2.50
C PHE A 80 -23.87 -21.35 2.13
N LEU A 81 -24.96 -20.63 2.04
CA LEU A 81 -25.00 -19.23 1.65
C LEU A 81 -25.81 -18.45 2.67
N ALA A 82 -25.27 -17.33 3.13
CA ALA A 82 -26.02 -16.40 3.96
C ALA A 82 -25.96 -14.98 3.37
N PHE A 83 -27.10 -14.29 3.38
CA PHE A 83 -27.21 -12.87 3.11
C PHE A 83 -27.63 -12.14 4.37
N ALA A 84 -26.77 -11.25 4.88
CA ALA A 84 -27.16 -10.27 5.87
C ALA A 84 -27.51 -8.97 5.12
N VAL A 85 -28.78 -8.57 5.17
CA VAL A 85 -29.34 -7.47 4.38
C VAL A 85 -29.78 -6.35 5.29
N THR A 86 -29.32 -5.13 5.00
CA THR A 86 -29.81 -3.88 5.58
C THR A 86 -30.33 -2.94 4.47
N CYS A 87 -30.81 -1.76 4.83
CA CYS A 87 -31.22 -0.77 3.84
C CYS A 87 -30.06 -0.20 3.00
N GLU A 88 -28.81 -0.32 3.46
CA GLU A 88 -27.63 0.27 2.81
C GLU A 88 -26.66 -0.76 2.28
N GLU A 89 -26.65 -1.97 2.83
CA GLU A 89 -25.64 -2.98 2.48
C GLU A 89 -26.18 -4.41 2.47
N VAL A 90 -25.45 -5.24 1.72
CA VAL A 90 -25.64 -6.69 1.72
C VAL A 90 -24.30 -7.36 1.94
N THR A 91 -24.20 -8.21 2.96
CA THR A 91 -23.05 -9.07 3.16
C THR A 91 -23.40 -10.50 2.68
N VAL A 92 -22.56 -11.03 1.81
CA VAL A 92 -22.67 -12.36 1.22
C VAL A 92 -21.63 -13.28 1.84
N SER A 93 -22.04 -14.26 2.63
CA SER A 93 -21.18 -15.29 3.24
C SER A 93 -21.37 -16.61 2.51
N LEU A 94 -20.28 -17.25 2.12
CA LEU A 94 -20.28 -18.52 1.40
C LEU A 94 -19.33 -19.51 2.08
N SER A 95 -19.81 -20.73 2.34
CA SER A 95 -18.98 -21.83 2.80
C SER A 95 -19.33 -23.13 2.07
N ALA A 96 -18.43 -24.11 2.12
CA ALA A 96 -18.59 -25.36 1.41
C ALA A 96 -18.05 -26.56 2.22
N LYS A 97 -18.71 -27.72 2.04
CA LYS A 97 -18.21 -29.05 2.41
C LYS A 97 -18.03 -29.86 1.12
N LEU A 98 -16.78 -29.97 0.67
CA LEU A 98 -16.46 -30.67 -0.58
C LEU A 98 -16.44 -32.19 -0.38
N LYS A 99 -16.93 -32.95 -1.37
CA LYS A 99 -16.89 -34.41 -1.38
C LYS A 99 -15.45 -34.95 -1.51
N LYS A 100 -14.57 -34.19 -2.17
CA LYS A 100 -13.15 -34.48 -2.30
C LYS A 100 -12.35 -33.18 -2.42
N SER A 101 -11.02 -33.24 -2.21
CA SER A 101 -10.13 -32.12 -2.49
C SER A 101 -9.96 -31.91 -4.00
N PHE A 102 -9.77 -30.68 -4.41
CA PHE A 102 -9.52 -30.27 -5.80
C PHE A 102 -8.19 -29.52 -5.86
N PRO A 103 -7.29 -29.83 -6.80
CA PRO A 103 -6.05 -29.09 -6.98
C PRO A 103 -6.31 -27.60 -7.28
N HIS A 104 -7.34 -27.32 -8.07
CA HIS A 104 -7.74 -25.96 -8.40
C HIS A 104 -9.25 -25.84 -8.28
N ILE A 105 -9.71 -25.00 -7.37
CA ILE A 105 -11.12 -24.65 -7.22
C ILE A 105 -11.27 -23.15 -7.03
N THR A 106 -12.17 -22.54 -7.79
CA THR A 106 -12.48 -21.12 -7.66
C THR A 106 -13.96 -20.96 -7.31
N PHE A 107 -14.21 -20.21 -6.26
CA PHE A 107 -15.54 -19.80 -5.85
C PHE A 107 -15.81 -18.39 -6.37
N PHE A 108 -16.94 -18.19 -7.04
CA PHE A 108 -17.41 -16.90 -7.50
C PHE A 108 -18.62 -16.47 -6.68
N TYR A 109 -18.52 -15.35 -5.99
CA TYR A 109 -19.69 -14.63 -5.47
C TYR A 109 -20.53 -14.13 -6.63
N PHE A 110 -19.86 -13.65 -7.68
CA PHE A 110 -20.44 -13.41 -9.00
C PHE A 110 -19.32 -13.34 -10.05
N ARG A 111 -19.71 -13.66 -11.29
CA ARG A 111 -18.84 -13.59 -12.46
C ARG A 111 -19.48 -12.71 -13.51
N GLU A 112 -18.75 -11.68 -13.97
CA GLU A 112 -19.19 -10.73 -14.99
C GLU A 112 -20.58 -10.14 -14.71
N ALA A 113 -20.89 -9.85 -13.42
CA ALA A 113 -22.12 -9.16 -13.06
C ALA A 113 -22.16 -7.77 -13.69
N SER A 114 -23.31 -7.41 -14.28
CA SER A 114 -23.49 -6.12 -14.94
C SER A 114 -23.59 -5.02 -13.87
N CYS A 115 -22.78 -3.98 -14.01
CA CYS A 115 -22.88 -2.79 -13.19
C CYS A 115 -23.31 -1.62 -14.06
N THR A 116 -24.49 -1.05 -13.76
CA THR A 116 -24.99 0.14 -14.44
C THR A 116 -24.64 1.38 -13.63
N LEU A 117 -24.10 2.38 -14.30
CA LEU A 117 -23.65 3.62 -13.71
C LEU A 117 -24.23 4.81 -14.51
N PRO A 118 -24.60 5.92 -13.87
CA PRO A 118 -24.87 7.17 -14.59
C PRO A 118 -23.58 7.66 -15.28
N ASN A 119 -23.67 8.61 -16.16
CA ASN A 119 -22.72 9.07 -17.17
C ASN A 119 -21.25 9.28 -16.79
N HIS A 120 -20.86 9.06 -15.54
CA HIS A 120 -19.49 9.26 -15.06
C HIS A 120 -19.02 8.03 -14.28
N ILE A 121 -17.96 7.39 -14.76
CA ILE A 121 -17.34 6.24 -14.11
C ILE A 121 -15.99 6.66 -13.55
N LEU A 122 -15.82 6.56 -12.24
CA LEU A 122 -14.55 6.45 -11.59
C LEU A 122 -14.53 5.09 -10.89
N ALA A 123 -13.73 4.16 -11.38
CA ALA A 123 -13.47 2.93 -10.66
C ALA A 123 -12.10 3.07 -9.97
N ARG A 124 -12.07 2.89 -8.67
CA ARG A 124 -10.85 2.92 -7.87
C ARG A 124 -10.64 1.58 -7.20
N SER A 125 -9.49 1.01 -7.43
CA SER A 125 -9.00 -0.16 -6.70
C SER A 125 -8.04 0.33 -5.63
N LEU A 126 -8.31 -0.04 -4.38
CA LEU A 126 -7.33 0.09 -3.30
C LEU A 126 -6.49 -1.17 -3.36
N ASN A 127 -5.35 -1.13 -4.06
CA ASN A 127 -4.73 -2.40 -4.33
C ASN A 127 -3.23 -2.40 -4.45
N LEU A 128 -2.70 -3.42 -3.88
CA LEU A 128 -1.71 -4.39 -4.35
C LEU A 128 -0.25 -4.07 -4.15
N PRO A 129 0.58 -5.11 -4.17
CA PRO A 129 2.00 -4.92 -3.98
C PRO A 129 2.49 -3.86 -4.95
N GLY A 130 2.87 -2.70 -4.41
CA GLY A 130 3.26 -1.53 -5.16
C GLY A 130 2.16 -0.46 -5.33
N ALA A 131 1.08 -0.49 -4.52
CA ALA A 131 0.07 0.58 -4.40
C ALA A 131 -0.29 1.29 -5.72
N ARG A 132 -0.66 0.51 -6.72
CA ARG A 132 -1.21 1.07 -7.96
C ARG A 132 -2.71 1.18 -7.80
N THR A 133 -3.20 2.36 -7.50
CA THR A 133 -4.62 2.63 -7.68
C THR A 133 -4.88 2.80 -9.17
N ALA A 134 -5.67 1.90 -9.72
CA ALA A 134 -6.25 2.14 -11.03
C ALA A 134 -7.46 3.06 -10.85
N ALA A 135 -7.32 4.31 -11.22
CA ALA A 135 -8.45 5.23 -11.33
C ALA A 135 -8.78 5.44 -12.80
N VAL A 136 -10.02 5.12 -13.18
CA VAL A 136 -10.54 5.44 -14.51
C VAL A 136 -11.48 6.61 -14.37
N LEU A 137 -11.09 7.76 -14.87
CA LEU A 137 -11.88 8.97 -14.87
C LEU A 137 -12.85 9.01 -16.05
N PRO A 138 -13.98 9.73 -15.91
CA PRO A 138 -14.87 10.02 -17.03
C PRO A 138 -14.10 10.67 -18.19
N GLY A 139 -14.35 10.19 -19.40
CA GLY A 139 -13.74 10.75 -20.61
C GLY A 139 -12.29 10.35 -20.91
N THR A 140 -11.59 9.70 -19.96
CA THR A 140 -10.19 9.29 -20.16
C THR A 140 -10.03 7.86 -20.67
N LEU A 141 -11.09 7.08 -20.74
CA LEU A 141 -11.03 5.71 -21.23
C LEU A 141 -10.89 5.71 -22.76
N GLU A 142 -9.69 5.53 -23.26
CA GLU A 142 -9.39 5.47 -24.70
C GLU A 142 -9.72 4.09 -25.29
N LYS A 143 -9.50 3.02 -24.52
CA LYS A 143 -9.72 1.63 -24.90
C LYS A 143 -10.29 0.81 -23.75
N SER A 144 -10.82 -0.39 -24.08
CA SER A 144 -11.25 -1.34 -23.05
C SER A 144 -10.10 -1.70 -22.13
N MET A 145 -10.39 -1.86 -20.83
CA MET A 145 -9.39 -2.21 -19.81
C MET A 145 -9.95 -3.16 -18.78
N GLU A 146 -9.06 -3.88 -18.13
CA GLU A 146 -9.36 -4.78 -17.03
C GLU A 146 -8.33 -4.57 -15.91
N PHE A 147 -8.80 -4.56 -14.67
CA PHE A 147 -7.93 -4.50 -13.49
C PHE A 147 -8.59 -5.20 -12.30
N SER A 148 -7.77 -5.67 -11.39
CA SER A 148 -8.21 -6.41 -10.19
C SER A 148 -7.83 -5.69 -8.91
N SER A 149 -8.59 -6.00 -7.85
CA SER A 149 -8.34 -5.65 -6.45
C SER A 149 -8.45 -6.89 -5.59
N PHE A 150 -7.68 -6.96 -4.50
CA PHE A 150 -7.69 -8.15 -3.63
C PHE A 150 -8.50 -7.96 -2.34
N ASP A 151 -8.91 -6.75 -2.01
CA ASP A 151 -9.66 -6.50 -0.78
C ASP A 151 -10.90 -5.63 -1.00
N SER A 152 -10.75 -4.49 -1.65
CA SER A 152 -11.84 -3.52 -1.78
C SER A 152 -11.78 -2.74 -3.07
N THR A 153 -12.94 -2.34 -3.55
CA THR A 153 -13.07 -1.45 -4.71
C THR A 153 -14.19 -0.45 -4.51
N LEU A 154 -14.02 0.70 -5.13
CA LEU A 154 -15.01 1.75 -5.19
C LEU A 154 -15.36 2.06 -6.63
N THR A 155 -16.64 2.08 -6.93
CA THR A 155 -17.16 2.48 -8.23
C THR A 155 -18.12 3.65 -8.04
N THR A 156 -17.85 4.79 -8.67
CA THR A 156 -18.67 5.99 -8.48
C THR A 156 -19.47 6.31 -9.75
N GLY A 157 -20.70 6.75 -9.54
CA GLY A 157 -21.56 7.29 -10.57
C GLY A 157 -22.20 8.61 -10.09
N GLY A 158 -21.52 9.74 -10.30
CA GLY A 158 -21.95 11.03 -9.78
C GLY A 158 -21.91 11.07 -8.24
N ASP A 159 -23.06 11.34 -7.60
CA ASP A 159 -23.18 11.46 -6.15
C ASP A 159 -23.34 10.12 -5.42
N HIS A 160 -23.31 9.00 -6.13
CA HIS A 160 -23.49 7.67 -5.57
C HIS A 160 -22.27 6.79 -5.84
N GLN A 161 -21.99 5.91 -4.87
CA GLN A 161 -20.87 4.99 -4.94
C GLN A 161 -21.33 3.59 -4.58
N LEU A 162 -20.83 2.60 -5.32
CA LEU A 162 -20.88 1.18 -4.96
C LEU A 162 -19.52 0.80 -4.41
N PHE A 163 -19.50 0.40 -3.17
CA PHE A 163 -18.34 -0.13 -2.49
C PHE A 163 -18.46 -1.63 -2.33
N LEU A 164 -17.43 -2.35 -2.76
CA LEU A 164 -17.29 -3.78 -2.57
C LEU A 164 -16.06 -4.01 -1.70
N THR A 165 -16.21 -4.78 -0.63
CA THR A 165 -15.10 -5.07 0.27
C THR A 165 -15.14 -6.46 0.83
N PHE A 166 -13.97 -7.03 1.03
CA PHE A 166 -13.71 -8.18 1.87
C PHE A 166 -13.03 -7.73 3.18
N PRO A 167 -13.15 -8.47 4.27
CA PRO A 167 -12.43 -8.16 5.50
C PRO A 167 -10.92 -8.20 5.26
N MET A 168 -10.19 -7.37 5.99
CA MET A 168 -8.73 -7.44 5.99
C MET A 168 -8.24 -8.72 6.65
N ALA A 169 -7.04 -9.16 6.25
CA ALA A 169 -6.43 -10.40 6.73
C ALA A 169 -7.29 -11.67 6.50
N PRO A 170 -7.85 -11.88 5.30
CA PRO A 170 -8.62 -13.07 5.03
C PRO A 170 -7.70 -14.29 4.98
N GLU A 171 -8.18 -15.43 5.46
CA GLU A 171 -7.43 -16.69 5.32
C GLU A 171 -7.29 -17.09 3.84
N HIS A 172 -8.35 -16.93 3.07
CA HIS A 172 -8.36 -17.17 1.63
C HIS A 172 -8.42 -15.84 0.89
N VAL A 173 -7.45 -15.62 0.01
CA VAL A 173 -7.27 -14.35 -0.69
C VAL A 173 -8.37 -14.12 -1.73
N PRO A 174 -9.19 -13.08 -1.57
CA PRO A 174 -10.21 -12.72 -2.53
C PRO A 174 -9.65 -11.86 -3.67
N GLU A 175 -10.40 -11.80 -4.77
CA GLU A 175 -10.11 -10.91 -5.89
C GLU A 175 -11.40 -10.31 -6.44
N ILE A 176 -11.41 -9.00 -6.68
CA ILE A 176 -12.48 -8.27 -7.37
C ILE A 176 -11.91 -7.72 -8.68
N THR A 177 -12.43 -8.16 -9.81
CA THR A 177 -12.00 -7.72 -11.13
C THR A 177 -13.02 -6.76 -11.74
N HIS A 178 -12.53 -5.63 -12.24
CA HIS A 178 -13.30 -4.66 -13.03
C HIS A 178 -12.95 -4.84 -14.50
N LYS A 179 -13.98 -4.97 -15.34
CA LYS A 179 -13.83 -5.06 -16.78
C LYS A 179 -14.66 -3.96 -17.44
N LEU A 180 -13.96 -2.96 -17.94
CA LEU A 180 -14.55 -1.84 -18.65
C LEU A 180 -14.42 -2.08 -20.15
N ARG A 181 -15.56 -2.07 -20.85
CA ARG A 181 -15.61 -2.19 -22.30
C ARG A 181 -16.13 -0.90 -22.91
N LYS A 182 -15.35 -0.33 -23.82
CA LYS A 182 -15.73 0.87 -24.57
C LYS A 182 -16.27 0.46 -25.95
N HIS A 183 -17.50 0.84 -26.20
CA HIS A 183 -18.15 0.72 -27.50
C HIS A 183 -18.61 2.11 -27.95
N PHE A 184 -17.87 2.74 -28.86
CA PHE A 184 -18.09 4.13 -29.28
C PHE A 184 -18.10 5.08 -28.06
N SER A 185 -19.23 5.75 -27.79
CA SER A 185 -19.41 6.62 -26.65
C SER A 185 -19.92 5.94 -25.37
N ARG A 186 -20.31 4.65 -25.48
CA ARG A 186 -20.88 3.89 -24.35
C ARG A 186 -19.79 3.10 -23.65
N ILE A 187 -19.74 3.20 -22.32
CA ILE A 187 -18.89 2.39 -21.46
C ILE A 187 -19.80 1.42 -20.69
N THR A 188 -19.45 0.13 -20.70
CA THR A 188 -20.07 -0.87 -19.85
C THR A 188 -19.09 -1.38 -18.84
N LEU A 189 -19.53 -1.58 -17.60
CA LEU A 189 -18.76 -2.16 -16.52
C LEU A 189 -19.34 -3.51 -16.14
N SER A 190 -18.50 -4.52 -16.08
CA SER A 190 -18.81 -5.77 -15.41
C SER A 190 -17.83 -6.05 -14.30
N LEU A 191 -18.33 -6.66 -13.23
CA LEU A 191 -17.59 -6.97 -12.02
C LEU A 191 -17.54 -8.49 -11.81
N THR A 192 -16.41 -8.98 -11.33
CA THR A 192 -16.24 -10.37 -10.87
C THR A 192 -15.68 -10.36 -9.48
N ALA A 193 -16.29 -11.08 -8.53
CA ALA A 193 -15.75 -11.30 -7.20
C ALA A 193 -15.56 -12.79 -6.97
N LYS A 194 -14.33 -13.21 -6.64
CA LYS A 194 -13.93 -14.61 -6.54
C LYS A 194 -12.91 -14.87 -5.45
N VAL A 195 -12.81 -16.13 -5.05
CA VAL A 195 -11.71 -16.67 -4.23
C VAL A 195 -11.19 -17.93 -4.93
N ALA A 196 -9.93 -17.94 -5.31
CA ALA A 196 -9.26 -19.09 -5.90
C ALA A 196 -8.47 -19.84 -4.81
N LEU A 197 -8.62 -21.15 -4.77
CA LEU A 197 -7.90 -22.05 -3.87
C LEU A 197 -7.07 -23.01 -4.74
N ASP A 198 -5.77 -22.82 -4.72
CA ASP A 198 -4.82 -23.64 -5.44
C ASP A 198 -4.12 -24.57 -4.46
N HIS A 199 -4.21 -25.89 -4.70
CA HIS A 199 -3.60 -26.95 -3.90
C HIS A 199 -3.95 -26.94 -2.40
N PHE A 200 -5.10 -26.33 -2.02
CA PHE A 200 -5.57 -26.34 -0.64
C PHE A 200 -6.16 -27.72 -0.29
N GLY A 201 -5.72 -28.30 0.82
CA GLY A 201 -6.00 -29.69 1.17
C GLY A 201 -7.31 -29.92 1.91
N GLU A 202 -7.81 -28.91 2.61
CA GLU A 202 -9.03 -29.03 3.40
C GLU A 202 -10.29 -29.11 2.52
N ARG A 203 -11.32 -29.82 3.05
CA ARG A 203 -12.61 -29.94 2.37
C ARG A 203 -13.71 -29.09 2.97
N GLU A 204 -13.57 -28.68 4.23
CA GLU A 204 -14.45 -27.70 4.87
C GLU A 204 -13.82 -26.32 4.67
N ILE A 205 -14.52 -25.44 3.95
CA ILE A 205 -14.00 -24.16 3.50
C ILE A 205 -14.97 -23.07 3.91
N THR A 206 -14.48 -22.09 4.66
CA THR A 206 -15.21 -20.84 4.92
C THR A 206 -14.53 -19.72 4.17
N LEU A 207 -15.27 -19.07 3.25
CA LEU A 207 -14.75 -17.99 2.45
C LEU A 207 -14.92 -16.64 3.16
N PRO A 208 -14.04 -15.64 2.88
CA PRO A 208 -14.21 -14.31 3.44
C PRO A 208 -15.54 -13.69 2.97
N PRO A 209 -16.36 -13.12 3.85
CA PRO A 209 -17.63 -12.51 3.44
C PRO A 209 -17.40 -11.30 2.53
N LEU A 210 -18.20 -11.19 1.48
CA LEU A 210 -18.21 -10.02 0.59
C LEU A 210 -19.31 -9.06 1.00
N THR A 211 -18.96 -7.81 1.31
CA THR A 211 -19.92 -6.74 1.58
C THR A 211 -20.05 -5.83 0.36
N LEU A 212 -21.30 -5.57 -0.03
CA LEU A 212 -21.71 -4.62 -1.05
C LEU A 212 -22.47 -3.48 -0.35
N ARG A 213 -22.02 -2.25 -0.51
CA ARG A 213 -22.66 -1.09 0.09
C ARG A 213 -22.81 0.06 -0.91
N PHE A 214 -24.00 0.69 -0.89
CA PHE A 214 -24.16 2.00 -1.51
C PHE A 214 -23.93 3.08 -0.48
N CYS A 215 -23.14 4.08 -0.81
CA CYS A 215 -22.85 5.21 0.06
C CYS A 215 -22.70 6.50 -0.75
N SER A 216 -22.83 7.63 -0.08
CA SER A 216 -22.38 8.90 -0.62
C SER A 216 -20.86 9.02 -0.51
N PRO A 217 -20.20 9.88 -1.31
CA PRO A 217 -18.76 10.12 -1.19
C PRO A 217 -18.31 10.57 0.20
N GLU A 218 -19.22 11.20 0.96
CA GLU A 218 -18.94 11.73 2.29
C GLU A 218 -19.04 10.66 3.39
N GLU A 219 -19.71 9.54 3.12
CA GLU A 219 -20.00 8.45 4.08
C GLU A 219 -19.23 7.18 3.80
N HIS A 220 -18.23 7.23 2.95
CA HIS A 220 -17.50 6.05 2.48
C HIS A 220 -16.84 5.27 3.63
N PRO A 221 -17.13 3.97 3.83
CA PRO A 221 -16.63 3.21 5.00
C PRO A 221 -15.12 2.96 4.97
N ALA A 222 -14.50 2.87 3.79
CA ALA A 222 -13.04 2.79 3.67
C ALA A 222 -12.37 4.16 3.85
N PHE A 223 -13.13 5.25 3.74
CA PHE A 223 -12.68 6.62 3.90
C PHE A 223 -13.51 7.26 4.99
N PRO A 224 -13.20 7.02 6.27
CA PRO A 224 -14.01 7.52 7.37
C PRO A 224 -14.28 9.03 7.22
N PRO A 225 -15.43 9.51 7.71
CA PRO A 225 -15.82 10.89 7.54
C PRO A 225 -14.68 11.83 7.86
N PHE A 226 -14.38 12.72 6.95
CA PHE A 226 -13.30 13.69 7.08
C PHE A 226 -13.34 14.41 8.43
N ARG A 227 -14.53 14.76 8.92
CA ARG A 227 -14.73 15.42 10.23
C ARG A 227 -14.26 14.61 11.43
N ALA A 228 -14.35 13.29 11.41
CA ALA A 228 -13.88 12.44 12.52
C ALA A 228 -12.36 12.46 12.69
N LYS A 229 -11.62 12.83 11.63
CA LYS A 229 -10.17 12.95 11.64
C LYS A 229 -9.67 14.38 11.87
N LEU A 230 -10.55 15.38 11.82
CA LEU A 230 -10.13 16.79 11.84
C LEU A 230 -9.62 17.30 13.18
N LEU A 231 -9.99 16.67 14.28
CA LEU A 231 -9.63 17.17 15.62
C LEU A 231 -9.21 15.99 16.49
N PRO A 232 -7.97 15.50 16.36
CA PRO A 232 -7.49 14.51 17.30
C PRO A 232 -7.40 15.13 18.69
N GLU A 233 -8.16 14.58 19.63
CA GLU A 233 -8.08 14.95 21.07
C GLU A 233 -6.75 14.46 21.67
N LYS A 234 -6.07 13.52 21.01
CA LYS A 234 -4.82 12.91 21.47
C LYS A 234 -3.62 13.50 20.73
N GLU A 235 -2.49 13.47 21.40
CA GLU A 235 -1.21 13.76 20.75
C GLU A 235 -0.96 12.78 19.60
N ILE A 236 -0.49 13.30 18.47
CA ILE A 236 -0.06 12.49 17.34
C ILE A 236 1.38 12.07 17.61
N PRO A 237 1.68 10.77 17.68
CA PRO A 237 3.04 10.32 17.95
C PRO A 237 4.03 10.81 16.87
N PRO A 238 5.28 11.08 17.22
CA PRO A 238 6.29 11.46 16.24
C PRO A 238 6.48 10.30 15.24
N PRO A 239 6.59 10.62 13.94
CA PRO A 239 6.83 9.60 12.94
C PRO A 239 8.24 9.03 13.03
N PRO A 240 8.47 7.78 12.60
CA PRO A 240 9.81 7.24 12.46
C PRO A 240 10.65 8.11 11.51
N CYS A 241 11.85 8.50 11.95
CA CYS A 241 12.80 9.23 11.12
C CYS A 241 14.11 8.43 11.02
N ALA A 242 14.55 8.22 9.77
CA ALA A 242 15.74 7.44 9.46
C ALA A 242 16.55 8.04 8.32
N TRP A 243 17.75 7.52 8.12
CA TRP A 243 18.50 7.60 6.89
C TRP A 243 18.64 6.19 6.30
N ASN A 244 18.54 6.09 4.99
CA ASN A 244 18.62 4.83 4.25
C ASN A 244 19.53 5.00 3.02
N SER A 245 20.32 3.99 2.69
CA SER A 245 21.33 4.07 1.64
C SER A 245 20.79 3.90 0.21
N TRP A 246 19.54 3.45 0.01
CA TRP A 246 19.09 2.94 -1.28
C TRP A 246 19.09 3.93 -2.43
N ASP A 247 18.34 5.01 -2.37
CA ASP A 247 18.08 5.79 -3.59
C ASP A 247 19.32 6.50 -4.14
N TYR A 248 20.25 6.87 -3.27
CA TYR A 248 21.50 7.47 -3.73
C TYR A 248 22.54 6.45 -4.17
N TYR A 249 22.79 5.39 -3.38
CA TYR A 249 23.89 4.46 -3.60
C TYR A 249 23.50 3.18 -4.32
N ARG A 250 22.30 2.67 -4.09
CA ARG A 250 21.83 1.37 -4.54
C ARG A 250 22.87 0.29 -4.21
N TRP A 251 23.16 -0.64 -5.10
CA TRP A 251 24.12 -1.73 -4.89
C TRP A 251 25.59 -1.27 -4.83
N THR A 252 25.88 0.02 -4.97
CA THR A 252 27.24 0.57 -4.83
C THR A 252 27.54 1.06 -3.42
N VAL A 253 26.63 0.89 -2.48
CA VAL A 253 26.80 1.30 -1.09
C VAL A 253 28.01 0.60 -0.47
N THR A 254 28.84 1.38 0.26
CA THR A 254 30.03 0.88 0.99
C THR A 254 29.92 1.21 2.47
N GLU A 255 30.66 0.48 3.29
CA GLU A 255 30.79 0.76 4.70
C GLU A 255 31.24 2.20 4.95
N GLU A 256 32.21 2.70 4.19
CA GLU A 256 32.73 4.07 4.27
C GLU A 256 31.62 5.10 4.01
N GLU A 257 30.81 4.92 2.95
CA GLU A 257 29.72 5.82 2.61
C GLU A 257 28.63 5.85 3.69
N VAL A 258 28.28 4.71 4.27
CA VAL A 258 27.34 4.65 5.37
C VAL A 258 27.85 5.47 6.56
N LEU A 259 29.11 5.28 6.95
CA LEU A 259 29.70 5.98 8.09
C LEU A 259 29.84 7.49 7.84
N LYS A 260 30.23 7.90 6.64
CA LYS A 260 30.33 9.31 6.25
C LYS A 260 28.99 10.04 6.34
N ASN A 261 27.90 9.40 5.94
CA ASN A 261 26.56 9.95 6.13
C ASN A 261 26.16 10.00 7.61
N ALA A 262 26.43 8.94 8.37
CA ALA A 262 26.15 8.90 9.78
C ALA A 262 26.91 10.01 10.55
N GLU A 263 28.20 10.23 10.27
CA GLU A 263 29.03 11.29 10.83
C GLU A 263 28.46 12.68 10.49
N LYS A 264 28.04 12.90 9.24
CA LYS A 264 27.42 14.16 8.81
C LYS A 264 26.11 14.42 9.55
N ILE A 265 25.26 13.40 9.68
CA ILE A 265 23.99 13.51 10.42
C ILE A 265 24.25 13.74 11.92
N ALA A 266 25.20 13.02 12.53
CA ALA A 266 25.56 13.17 13.93
C ALA A 266 26.12 14.57 14.27
N SER A 267 26.84 15.18 13.33
CA SER A 267 27.40 16.54 13.49
C SER A 267 26.37 17.66 13.31
N ASP A 268 25.19 17.38 12.73
CA ASP A 268 24.13 18.36 12.53
C ASP A 268 23.20 18.40 13.75
N PRO A 269 23.01 19.56 14.41
CA PRO A 269 22.27 19.66 15.67
C PRO A 269 20.76 19.35 15.53
N VAL A 270 20.20 19.49 14.33
CA VAL A 270 18.80 19.18 14.09
C VAL A 270 18.65 17.74 13.60
N LEU A 271 19.43 17.33 12.62
CA LEU A 271 19.33 15.97 12.08
C LEU A 271 19.62 14.91 13.17
N SER A 272 20.67 15.08 13.99
CA SER A 272 21.02 14.16 15.09
C SER A 272 19.90 14.01 16.12
N ARG A 273 19.12 15.08 16.34
CA ARG A 273 18.00 15.06 17.27
C ARG A 273 16.83 14.19 16.77
N TYR A 274 16.54 14.20 15.48
CA TYR A 274 15.34 13.57 14.92
C TYR A 274 15.62 12.26 14.18
N VAL A 275 16.70 12.17 13.40
CA VAL A 275 17.10 10.94 12.71
C VAL A 275 17.67 9.97 13.74
N LYS A 276 16.96 8.87 13.98
CA LYS A 276 17.33 7.89 15.02
C LYS A 276 17.98 6.64 14.45
N ARG A 277 17.80 6.38 13.16
CA ARG A 277 18.22 5.12 12.53
C ARG A 277 19.07 5.37 11.30
N ILE A 278 20.07 4.53 11.13
CA ILE A 278 20.87 4.42 9.89
C ILE A 278 20.62 3.03 9.34
N ILE A 279 19.99 2.96 8.17
CA ILE A 279 19.55 1.71 7.53
C ILE A 279 20.43 1.44 6.32
N VAL A 280 21.17 0.34 6.36
CA VAL A 280 21.90 -0.17 5.20
C VAL A 280 20.95 -1.00 4.37
N ASP A 281 20.64 -0.52 3.15
CA ASP A 281 19.71 -1.15 2.21
C ASP A 281 20.39 -2.24 1.36
N ASP A 282 19.69 -2.79 0.38
CA ASP A 282 20.17 -3.81 -0.57
C ASP A 282 21.56 -3.46 -1.15
N GLY A 283 22.47 -4.41 -1.17
CA GLY A 283 23.83 -4.26 -1.68
C GLY A 283 24.94 -4.49 -0.63
N TRP A 284 24.57 -4.77 0.61
CA TRP A 284 25.52 -5.13 1.65
C TRP A 284 25.84 -6.62 1.69
N GLU A 285 24.88 -7.43 1.31
CA GLU A 285 24.94 -8.90 1.33
C GLU A 285 25.63 -9.48 0.11
N TYR A 286 26.14 -10.71 0.26
CA TYR A 286 26.73 -11.48 -0.84
C TYR A 286 25.68 -11.87 -1.89
N ALA A 287 24.53 -12.38 -1.44
CA ALA A 287 23.38 -12.71 -2.29
C ALA A 287 22.12 -12.84 -1.42
N TYR A 288 20.93 -12.72 -2.01
CA TYR A 288 19.70 -13.03 -1.32
C TYR A 288 19.67 -14.50 -0.90
N GLY A 289 19.36 -14.76 0.37
CA GLY A 289 19.46 -16.08 0.99
C GLY A 289 20.85 -16.41 1.55
N GLU A 290 21.90 -15.72 1.11
CA GLU A 290 23.25 -15.78 1.69
C GLU A 290 23.53 -14.44 2.41
N TRP A 291 22.90 -14.28 3.57
CA TRP A 291 22.93 -13.04 4.38
C TRP A 291 24.26 -12.93 5.14
N VAL A 292 25.33 -12.62 4.42
CA VAL A 292 26.67 -12.29 4.93
C VAL A 292 27.21 -11.08 4.18
N PRO A 293 28.06 -10.25 4.80
CA PRO A 293 28.58 -9.06 4.13
C PRO A 293 29.41 -9.43 2.89
N ASN A 294 29.30 -8.59 1.86
CA ASN A 294 30.18 -8.65 0.69
C ASN A 294 31.47 -7.84 0.93
N GLY A 295 32.33 -7.76 -0.09
CA GLY A 295 33.62 -7.07 -0.01
C GLY A 295 33.55 -5.55 0.19
N LEU A 296 32.37 -4.92 0.04
CA LEU A 296 32.15 -3.49 0.29
C LEU A 296 31.99 -3.16 1.78
N PHE A 297 31.83 -4.20 2.62
CA PHE A 297 31.73 -4.10 4.08
C PHE A 297 32.85 -4.90 4.77
N PRO A 298 34.12 -4.45 4.62
CA PRO A 298 35.29 -5.24 5.01
C PRO A 298 35.45 -5.45 6.52
N SER A 299 34.90 -4.57 7.35
CA SER A 299 34.98 -4.75 8.80
C SER A 299 33.91 -5.72 9.34
N GLY A 300 32.91 -6.03 8.54
CA GLY A 300 31.77 -6.88 8.90
C GLY A 300 30.67 -6.12 9.63
N MET A 301 29.46 -6.72 9.61
CA MET A 301 28.23 -6.06 10.05
C MET A 301 28.18 -5.77 11.56
N GLU A 302 28.84 -6.58 12.37
CA GLU A 302 28.90 -6.35 13.83
C GLU A 302 29.67 -5.08 14.20
N LYS A 303 30.86 -4.87 13.57
CA LYS A 303 31.66 -3.66 13.81
C LYS A 303 30.98 -2.42 13.26
N LEU A 304 30.28 -2.52 12.12
CA LEU A 304 29.51 -1.42 11.58
C LEU A 304 28.38 -1.02 12.57
N ALA A 305 27.63 -2.01 13.06
CA ALA A 305 26.58 -1.77 14.04
C ALA A 305 27.11 -1.09 15.31
N ASP A 306 28.23 -1.55 15.86
CA ASP A 306 28.89 -0.95 17.03
C ASP A 306 29.30 0.52 16.77
N ARG A 307 29.87 0.82 15.59
CA ARG A 307 30.24 2.20 15.20
C ARG A 307 29.02 3.12 15.11
N LEU A 308 27.92 2.66 14.48
CA LEU A 308 26.69 3.43 14.37
C LEU A 308 26.06 3.66 15.75
N ALA A 309 26.04 2.64 16.61
CA ALA A 309 25.52 2.76 17.97
C ALA A 309 26.34 3.75 18.83
N LYS A 310 27.67 3.78 18.69
CA LYS A 310 28.54 4.77 19.33
C LYS A 310 28.30 6.20 18.89
N MET A 311 27.78 6.41 17.68
CA MET A 311 27.33 7.72 17.19
C MET A 311 25.91 8.09 17.67
N GLY A 312 25.22 7.20 18.40
CA GLY A 312 23.88 7.41 18.94
C GLY A 312 22.73 6.97 18.04
N PHE A 313 23.01 6.18 17.00
CA PHE A 313 21.99 5.65 16.07
C PHE A 313 21.62 4.20 16.38
N GLU A 314 20.38 3.84 16.05
CA GLU A 314 19.94 2.47 15.94
C GLU A 314 20.37 1.90 14.57
N PRO A 315 21.24 0.87 14.51
CA PRO A 315 21.60 0.24 13.25
C PRO A 315 20.41 -0.48 12.65
N GLY A 316 20.16 -0.24 11.36
CA GLY A 316 19.12 -0.89 10.58
C GLY A 316 19.70 -1.67 9.39
N LEU A 317 18.99 -2.71 8.97
CA LEU A 317 19.43 -3.59 7.88
C LEU A 317 18.26 -3.98 6.98
N TRP A 318 18.48 -3.94 5.68
CA TRP A 318 17.56 -4.47 4.68
C TRP A 318 17.74 -5.96 4.53
N ILE A 319 16.63 -6.70 4.46
CA ILE A 319 16.60 -8.16 4.24
C ILE A 319 15.38 -8.51 3.39
N ALA A 320 15.55 -9.35 2.38
CA ALA A 320 14.48 -10.00 1.63
C ALA A 320 14.27 -11.44 2.16
N PRO A 321 13.53 -11.64 3.25
CA PRO A 321 13.53 -12.89 4.00
C PRO A 321 12.95 -14.07 3.24
N GLY A 322 12.12 -13.80 2.22
CA GLY A 322 11.47 -14.82 1.40
C GLY A 322 12.24 -15.22 0.14
N ILE A 323 13.41 -14.61 -0.15
CA ILE A 323 14.08 -14.79 -1.44
C ILE A 323 15.43 -15.45 -1.28
N ALA A 324 15.78 -16.36 -2.23
CA ALA A 324 17.10 -16.98 -2.34
C ALA A 324 17.57 -16.97 -3.81
N GLU A 325 18.69 -16.31 -4.08
CA GLU A 325 19.35 -16.38 -5.39
C GLU A 325 20.02 -17.74 -5.61
N GLY A 326 20.17 -18.14 -6.87
CA GLY A 326 20.74 -19.43 -7.23
C GLY A 326 22.18 -19.66 -6.75
N VAL A 327 22.94 -18.61 -6.44
CA VAL A 327 24.30 -18.67 -5.90
C VAL A 327 24.35 -18.84 -4.37
N SER A 328 23.20 -18.67 -3.68
CA SER A 328 23.13 -18.80 -2.23
C SER A 328 23.24 -20.26 -1.78
N ARG A 329 23.77 -20.48 -0.57
CA ARG A 329 23.81 -21.82 0.05
C ARG A 329 22.44 -22.46 0.17
N ILE A 330 21.40 -21.66 0.44
CA ILE A 330 20.03 -22.16 0.50
C ILE A 330 19.65 -22.81 -0.82
N ALA A 331 19.84 -22.09 -1.93
CA ALA A 331 19.45 -22.59 -3.24
C ALA A 331 20.26 -23.83 -3.67
N GLN A 332 21.52 -23.93 -3.25
CA GLN A 332 22.41 -25.03 -3.67
C GLN A 332 22.39 -26.23 -2.74
N MET A 333 22.21 -26.03 -1.43
CA MET A 333 22.37 -27.07 -0.42
C MET A 333 21.13 -27.35 0.41
N GLN A 334 20.14 -26.45 0.40
CA GLN A 334 18.93 -26.56 1.22
C GLN A 334 17.69 -26.31 0.36
N TYR A 335 17.68 -26.87 -0.84
CA TYR A 335 16.58 -26.68 -1.82
C TYR A 335 15.22 -27.20 -1.33
N ASP A 336 15.16 -27.97 -0.26
CA ASP A 336 13.93 -28.38 0.43
C ASP A 336 13.22 -27.22 1.14
N LEU A 337 13.89 -26.09 1.38
CA LEU A 337 13.28 -24.85 1.87
C LEU A 337 12.53 -24.06 0.78
N LEU A 338 12.82 -24.36 -0.48
CA LEU A 338 12.32 -23.59 -1.62
C LEU A 338 10.91 -24.02 -2.04
N ALA A 339 10.13 -23.06 -2.46
CA ALA A 339 8.83 -23.32 -3.09
C ALA A 339 9.00 -24.14 -4.38
N LYS A 340 8.07 -25.05 -4.61
CA LYS A 340 8.14 -26.03 -5.70
C LYS A 340 7.11 -25.79 -6.77
N SER A 341 7.46 -26.18 -8.00
CA SER A 341 6.53 -26.29 -9.13
C SER A 341 5.67 -27.56 -9.01
N GLU A 342 4.75 -27.74 -9.93
CA GLU A 342 3.91 -28.95 -10.04
C GLU A 342 4.75 -30.23 -10.26
N ASP A 343 5.91 -30.10 -10.89
CA ASP A 343 6.86 -31.22 -11.09
C ASP A 343 7.71 -31.52 -9.84
N ASN A 344 7.40 -30.89 -8.71
CA ASN A 344 8.10 -31.06 -7.43
C ASN A 344 9.59 -30.66 -7.45
N VAL A 345 9.98 -29.75 -8.33
CA VAL A 345 11.32 -29.14 -8.38
C VAL A 345 11.26 -27.70 -7.93
N PRO A 346 12.34 -27.10 -7.39
CA PRO A 346 12.37 -25.70 -7.03
C PRO A 346 11.99 -24.81 -8.22
N ALA A 347 11.09 -23.85 -8.00
CA ALA A 347 10.58 -22.95 -9.02
C ALA A 347 11.22 -21.57 -8.91
N ILE A 348 11.67 -21.01 -10.05
CA ILE A 348 12.13 -19.62 -10.12
C ILE A 348 10.89 -18.73 -10.14
N LEU A 349 10.58 -18.13 -8.99
CA LEU A 349 9.36 -17.31 -8.79
C LEU A 349 9.66 -15.83 -8.57
N PHE A 350 10.92 -15.48 -8.41
CA PHE A 350 11.35 -14.11 -8.17
C PHE A 350 12.18 -13.57 -9.33
N SER A 351 11.96 -12.33 -9.68
CA SER A 351 12.79 -11.60 -10.63
C SER A 351 12.68 -10.09 -10.37
N CYS A 352 13.79 -9.47 -10.08
CA CYS A 352 13.92 -8.03 -9.91
C CYS A 352 15.28 -7.57 -10.45
N MET A 353 15.29 -6.51 -11.24
CA MET A 353 16.50 -5.91 -11.81
C MET A 353 17.47 -6.95 -12.41
N GLU A 354 16.92 -7.87 -13.21
CA GLU A 354 17.62 -9.00 -13.84
C GLU A 354 18.12 -10.09 -12.88
N ARG A 355 17.98 -9.91 -11.56
CA ARG A 355 18.18 -10.99 -10.58
C ARG A 355 17.01 -11.96 -10.64
N LYS A 356 17.33 -13.24 -10.71
CA LYS A 356 16.36 -14.33 -10.65
C LYS A 356 16.62 -15.15 -9.39
N GLY A 357 15.53 -15.57 -8.75
CA GLY A 357 15.66 -16.32 -7.51
C GLY A 357 14.47 -17.22 -7.24
N PHE A 358 14.66 -18.00 -6.23
CA PHE A 358 13.67 -18.89 -5.64
C PHE A 358 12.97 -18.17 -4.49
N VAL A 359 11.78 -18.65 -4.13
CA VAL A 359 11.04 -18.19 -2.97
C VAL A 359 11.05 -19.27 -1.90
N LEU A 360 11.32 -18.88 -0.66
CA LEU A 360 11.20 -19.77 0.50
C LEU A 360 9.74 -20.06 0.79
N ASP A 361 9.41 -21.30 1.14
CA ASP A 361 8.04 -21.71 1.43
C ASP A 361 7.67 -21.39 2.88
N PRO A 362 6.80 -20.40 3.14
CA PRO A 362 6.41 -20.02 4.49
C PRO A 362 5.62 -21.09 5.26
N THR A 363 5.13 -22.13 4.58
CA THR A 363 4.45 -23.25 5.21
C THR A 363 5.40 -24.37 5.70
N ASN A 364 6.71 -24.22 5.42
CA ASN A 364 7.73 -25.18 5.81
C ASN A 364 8.37 -24.77 7.14
N GLU A 365 8.25 -25.61 8.17
CA GLU A 365 8.82 -25.33 9.51
C GLU A 365 10.35 -25.10 9.51
N LYS A 366 11.09 -25.72 8.59
CA LYS A 366 12.53 -25.46 8.45
C LYS A 366 12.83 -24.03 8.02
N VAL A 367 11.95 -23.41 7.24
CA VAL A 367 12.03 -22.00 6.87
C VAL A 367 11.82 -21.11 8.10
N HIS A 368 10.92 -21.49 8.99
CA HIS A 368 10.73 -20.76 10.25
C HIS A 368 12.01 -20.79 11.11
N ALA A 369 12.64 -21.94 11.22
CA ALA A 369 13.93 -22.07 11.94
C ALA A 369 15.03 -21.22 11.30
N PHE A 370 15.12 -21.22 9.98
CA PHE A 370 16.06 -20.36 9.24
C PHE A 370 15.82 -18.86 9.53
N TRP A 371 14.58 -18.39 9.44
CA TRP A 371 14.27 -16.99 9.77
C TRP A 371 14.61 -16.64 11.21
N ALA A 372 14.26 -17.50 12.16
CA ALA A 372 14.57 -17.25 13.57
C ALA A 372 16.09 -17.08 13.78
N GLN A 373 16.90 -17.99 13.24
CA GLN A 373 18.36 -17.92 13.33
C GLN A 373 18.93 -16.66 12.66
N LEU A 374 18.43 -16.29 11.48
CA LEU A 374 18.86 -15.12 10.74
C LEU A 374 18.68 -13.84 11.56
N PHE A 375 17.46 -13.61 12.07
CA PHE A 375 17.17 -12.39 12.80
C PHE A 375 17.82 -12.33 14.18
N GLN A 376 17.89 -13.47 14.92
CA GLN A 376 18.64 -13.56 16.17
C GLN A 376 20.12 -13.23 15.97
N LYS A 377 20.74 -13.72 14.89
CA LYS A 377 22.13 -13.41 14.53
C LYS A 377 22.35 -11.89 14.42
N TYR A 378 21.50 -11.17 13.66
CA TYR A 378 21.71 -9.74 13.46
C TYR A 378 21.32 -8.90 14.70
N VAL A 379 20.30 -9.31 15.45
CA VAL A 379 19.99 -8.69 16.75
C VAL A 379 21.17 -8.84 17.73
N SER A 380 21.82 -10.01 17.79
CA SER A 380 23.00 -10.21 18.63
C SER A 380 24.22 -9.36 18.21
N MET A 381 24.30 -8.96 16.94
CA MET A 381 25.30 -8.00 16.42
C MET A 381 24.95 -6.55 16.70
N GLY A 382 23.78 -6.24 17.31
CA GLY A 382 23.37 -4.89 17.67
C GLY A 382 22.39 -4.23 16.71
N TYR A 383 21.88 -4.91 15.68
CA TYR A 383 20.85 -4.38 14.80
C TYR A 383 19.50 -4.31 15.50
N LYS A 384 18.82 -3.15 15.37
CA LYS A 384 17.53 -2.86 16.03
C LYS A 384 16.41 -2.52 15.09
N TYR A 385 16.67 -2.54 13.78
CA TYR A 385 15.68 -2.26 12.78
C TYR A 385 15.91 -3.08 11.51
N PHE A 386 14.82 -3.61 10.94
CA PHE A 386 14.88 -4.37 9.70
C PHE A 386 13.85 -3.88 8.69
N LYS A 387 14.30 -3.50 7.50
CA LYS A 387 13.44 -3.30 6.33
C LYS A 387 13.26 -4.66 5.64
N LEU A 388 12.08 -5.24 5.78
CA LEU A 388 11.73 -6.53 5.18
C LEU A 388 11.10 -6.30 3.81
N ASP A 389 11.74 -6.80 2.75
CA ASP A 389 11.34 -6.49 1.39
C ASP A 389 10.93 -7.73 0.58
N PHE A 390 10.35 -7.47 -0.61
CA PHE A 390 9.84 -8.46 -1.56
C PHE A 390 8.81 -9.43 -0.97
N LEU A 391 8.08 -9.01 0.04
CA LEU A 391 7.17 -9.84 0.82
C LEU A 391 6.07 -10.49 -0.02
N ALA A 392 5.56 -9.76 -1.04
CA ALA A 392 4.53 -10.28 -1.94
C ALA A 392 4.96 -11.52 -2.75
N ALA A 393 6.26 -11.76 -2.91
CA ALA A 393 6.75 -12.92 -3.66
C ALA A 393 6.29 -14.25 -3.04
N MET A 394 6.22 -14.31 -1.71
CA MET A 394 5.74 -15.50 -1.00
C MET A 394 4.26 -15.82 -1.25
N MET A 395 3.47 -14.85 -1.69
CA MET A 395 2.07 -15.06 -2.03
C MET A 395 1.87 -15.83 -3.35
N ASN A 396 2.92 -16.00 -4.15
CA ASN A 396 2.85 -16.61 -5.48
C ASN A 396 3.35 -18.08 -5.51
N ILE A 397 3.51 -18.71 -4.36
CA ILE A 397 3.95 -20.10 -4.27
C ILE A 397 2.89 -21.03 -4.90
N PRO A 398 3.27 -21.87 -5.90
CA PRO A 398 2.32 -22.73 -6.57
C PRO A 398 1.84 -23.86 -5.66
N ILE A 399 2.76 -24.59 -5.07
CA ILE A 399 2.48 -25.75 -4.20
C ILE A 399 3.16 -25.53 -2.85
N PRO A 400 2.37 -25.28 -1.78
CA PRO A 400 2.92 -25.16 -0.43
C PRO A 400 3.32 -26.54 0.11
N ALA A 401 4.31 -26.58 0.99
CA ALA A 401 4.73 -27.77 1.70
C ALA A 401 3.60 -28.31 2.60
N ASP A 402 2.93 -27.42 3.32
CA ASP A 402 1.70 -27.73 4.06
C ASP A 402 0.49 -27.17 3.33
N LYS A 403 -0.30 -28.05 2.74
CA LYS A 403 -1.53 -27.72 1.99
C LYS A 403 -2.72 -27.35 2.86
N THR A 404 -2.61 -27.48 4.17
CA THR A 404 -3.68 -27.08 5.11
C THR A 404 -3.58 -25.62 5.52
N VAL A 405 -2.44 -24.98 5.23
CA VAL A 405 -2.22 -23.57 5.52
C VAL A 405 -2.82 -22.71 4.40
N PRO A 406 -3.82 -21.88 4.68
CA PRO A 406 -4.39 -20.99 3.67
C PRO A 406 -3.43 -19.87 3.31
N ARG A 407 -3.46 -19.46 2.02
CA ARG A 407 -2.51 -18.51 1.43
C ARG A 407 -2.45 -17.16 2.17
N GLY A 408 -3.57 -16.68 2.69
CA GLY A 408 -3.63 -15.43 3.45
C GLY A 408 -2.82 -15.44 4.75
N ARG A 409 -2.41 -16.62 5.23
CA ARG A 409 -1.60 -16.77 6.44
C ARG A 409 -0.09 -16.73 6.22
N TYR A 410 0.38 -16.82 4.98
CA TYR A 410 1.82 -16.96 4.69
C TYR A 410 2.66 -15.85 5.30
N LEU A 411 2.29 -14.59 5.07
CA LEU A 411 3.03 -13.45 5.64
C LEU A 411 2.84 -13.31 7.15
N LYS A 412 1.68 -13.69 7.67
CA LYS A 412 1.45 -13.72 9.12
C LYS A 412 2.42 -14.68 9.82
N ILE A 413 2.65 -15.87 9.25
CA ILE A 413 3.62 -16.84 9.76
C ILE A 413 5.03 -16.24 9.79
N LEU A 414 5.46 -15.55 8.72
CA LEU A 414 6.75 -14.86 8.71
C LEU A 414 6.86 -13.87 9.86
N PHE A 415 5.90 -12.93 9.97
CA PHE A 415 5.97 -11.88 10.98
C PHE A 415 5.91 -12.43 12.40
N GLU A 416 5.03 -13.39 12.69
CA GLU A 416 4.96 -14.04 14.00
C GLU A 416 6.25 -14.78 14.35
N THR A 417 6.91 -15.41 13.36
CA THR A 417 8.20 -16.10 13.57
C THR A 417 9.30 -15.11 13.86
N VAL A 418 9.41 -14.05 13.06
CA VAL A 418 10.47 -13.04 13.22
C VAL A 418 10.28 -12.24 14.52
N GLN A 419 9.05 -11.82 14.83
CA GLN A 419 8.75 -11.10 16.06
C GLN A 419 9.11 -11.91 17.31
N ARG A 420 8.78 -13.22 17.34
CA ARG A 420 9.22 -14.11 18.41
C ARG A 420 10.72 -14.23 18.50
N ALA A 421 11.41 -14.33 17.35
CA ALA A 421 12.85 -14.48 17.30
C ALA A 421 13.60 -13.25 17.84
N VAL A 422 13.13 -12.05 17.53
CA VAL A 422 13.76 -10.79 18.01
C VAL A 422 13.32 -10.39 19.41
N ASN A 423 12.25 -10.96 19.95
CA ASN A 423 11.76 -10.79 21.32
C ASN A 423 11.70 -9.30 21.76
N GLY A 424 11.12 -8.45 20.93
CA GLY A 424 10.97 -7.01 21.23
C GLY A 424 12.27 -6.18 21.13
N GLN A 425 13.39 -6.76 20.71
CA GLN A 425 14.67 -6.06 20.61
C GLN A 425 14.86 -5.32 19.28
N ALA A 426 13.98 -5.54 18.31
CA ALA A 426 14.04 -4.89 17.02
C ALA A 426 12.65 -4.53 16.49
N HIS A 427 12.61 -3.52 15.62
CA HIS A 427 11.43 -3.06 14.88
C HIS A 427 11.53 -3.38 13.39
N PHE A 428 10.41 -3.30 12.68
CA PHE A 428 10.32 -3.68 11.27
C PHE A 428 9.59 -2.64 10.44
N THR A 429 10.02 -2.45 9.20
CA THR A 429 9.19 -1.93 8.10
C THR A 429 8.89 -3.05 7.13
N ALA A 430 7.62 -3.19 6.75
CA ALA A 430 7.17 -4.14 5.74
C ALA A 430 7.14 -3.48 4.36
N CYS A 431 7.98 -3.93 3.43
CA CYS A 431 8.10 -3.42 2.07
C CYS A 431 7.62 -4.48 1.05
N GLY A 432 6.98 -4.04 -0.03
CA GLY A 432 6.33 -4.98 -0.96
C GLY A 432 5.23 -5.82 -0.29
N TYR A 433 4.59 -5.29 0.73
CA TYR A 433 3.60 -5.97 1.55
C TYR A 433 2.20 -5.83 0.96
N PRO A 434 1.46 -6.92 0.73
CA PRO A 434 0.08 -6.87 0.28
C PRO A 434 -0.85 -6.39 1.40
N TYR A 435 -1.52 -5.25 1.21
CA TYR A 435 -2.33 -4.60 2.25
C TYR A 435 -3.50 -5.45 2.73
N PHE A 436 -4.06 -6.29 1.87
CA PHE A 436 -5.15 -7.20 2.24
C PHE A 436 -4.73 -8.23 3.32
N CYS A 437 -3.44 -8.48 3.52
CA CYS A 437 -2.95 -9.35 4.60
C CYS A 437 -3.13 -8.74 6.00
N GLY A 438 -3.63 -7.50 6.11
CA GLY A 438 -3.90 -6.84 7.40
C GLY A 438 -2.64 -6.25 8.04
N ASN A 439 -2.75 -5.92 9.33
CA ASN A 439 -1.62 -5.36 10.06
C ASN A 439 -0.55 -6.43 10.34
N PRO A 440 0.68 -6.29 9.82
CA PRO A 440 1.75 -7.26 10.05
C PRO A 440 2.36 -7.15 11.47
N GLY A 441 1.97 -6.17 12.28
CA GLY A 441 2.64 -5.84 13.53
C GLY A 441 4.00 -5.16 13.31
N ALA A 442 4.27 -4.65 12.12
CA ALA A 442 5.43 -3.81 11.82
C ALA A 442 5.20 -2.37 12.28
N GLU A 443 6.28 -1.64 12.56
CA GLU A 443 6.20 -0.23 12.92
C GLU A 443 5.63 0.61 11.76
N ALA A 444 6.05 0.31 10.53
CA ALA A 444 5.56 0.96 9.33
C ALA A 444 5.34 -0.02 8.18
N VAL A 445 4.46 0.34 7.26
CA VAL A 445 4.23 -0.39 6.01
C VAL A 445 4.51 0.54 4.84
N ARG A 446 5.38 0.10 3.93
CA ARG A 446 5.68 0.79 2.68
C ARG A 446 4.44 0.84 1.80
N VAL A 447 4.00 2.06 1.48
CA VAL A 447 2.73 2.28 0.75
C VAL A 447 2.90 2.60 -0.73
N GLY A 448 4.11 2.54 -1.25
CA GLY A 448 4.39 2.82 -2.66
C GLY A 448 5.58 2.05 -3.21
N GLY A 449 5.83 2.24 -4.50
CA GLY A 449 7.08 1.81 -5.14
C GLY A 449 8.25 2.71 -4.74
N ASP A 450 9.46 2.37 -5.21
CA ASP A 450 10.64 3.19 -4.97
C ASP A 450 10.48 4.57 -5.60
N ILE A 451 10.78 5.59 -4.80
CA ILE A 451 10.76 6.96 -5.25
C ILE A 451 12.16 7.39 -5.68
N HIS A 452 12.20 8.25 -6.70
CA HIS A 452 13.43 8.82 -7.22
C HIS A 452 13.30 10.34 -7.31
N ALA A 453 14.42 11.07 -7.29
CA ALA A 453 14.45 12.53 -7.45
C ALA A 453 14.16 12.94 -8.92
N ARG A 454 12.98 12.55 -9.43
CA ARG A 454 12.47 12.82 -10.79
C ARG A 454 10.99 13.15 -10.74
N TRP A 455 10.56 14.05 -11.59
CA TRP A 455 9.19 14.55 -11.58
C TRP A 455 8.10 13.49 -11.83
N ASP A 456 8.37 12.52 -12.70
CA ASP A 456 7.46 11.38 -12.92
C ASP A 456 7.30 10.52 -11.67
N SER A 457 8.36 10.32 -10.92
CA SER A 457 8.36 9.59 -9.66
C SER A 457 7.59 10.34 -8.56
N VAL A 458 7.76 11.67 -8.49
CA VAL A 458 7.00 12.53 -7.56
C VAL A 458 5.49 12.42 -7.83
N LYS A 459 5.07 12.45 -9.10
CA LYS A 459 3.66 12.27 -9.48
C LYS A 459 3.12 10.89 -9.11
N ALA A 460 3.92 9.85 -9.33
CA ALA A 460 3.53 8.49 -8.95
C ALA A 460 3.33 8.37 -7.43
N ASN A 461 4.22 8.96 -6.62
CA ASN A 461 4.09 8.97 -5.16
C ASN A 461 2.85 9.75 -4.68
N ALA A 462 2.50 10.86 -5.32
CA ALA A 462 1.29 11.61 -4.99
C ALA A 462 0.02 10.76 -5.10
N SER A 463 -0.08 9.94 -6.14
CA SER A 463 -1.19 9.01 -6.32
C SER A 463 -1.24 7.97 -5.20
N VAL A 464 -0.08 7.48 -4.77
CA VAL A 464 0.04 6.52 -3.66
C VAL A 464 -0.38 7.13 -2.34
N VAL A 465 0.19 8.28 -1.97
CA VAL A 465 -0.15 9.00 -0.73
C VAL A 465 -1.65 9.30 -0.67
N ALA A 466 -2.23 9.76 -1.79
CA ALA A 466 -3.64 10.04 -1.90
C ALA A 466 -4.54 8.80 -1.76
N SER A 467 -4.05 7.62 -2.08
CA SER A 467 -4.85 6.38 -2.08
C SER A 467 -4.74 5.62 -0.76
N THR A 468 -3.62 5.75 -0.06
CA THR A 468 -3.30 4.98 1.14
C THR A 468 -3.55 5.73 2.44
N TYR A 469 -4.03 6.99 2.37
CA TYR A 469 -4.30 7.77 3.58
C TYR A 469 -5.24 7.07 4.59
N PRO A 470 -6.23 6.24 4.18
CA PRO A 470 -7.12 5.61 5.14
C PRO A 470 -6.44 4.60 6.05
N PHE A 471 -5.33 3.99 5.61
CA PHE A 471 -4.61 2.99 6.39
C PHE A 471 -3.74 3.61 7.49
N GLY A 472 -3.17 4.80 7.21
CA GLY A 472 -2.28 5.47 8.14
C GLY A 472 -2.97 5.91 9.42
N GLY A 473 -2.37 5.55 10.57
CA GLY A 473 -2.93 5.83 11.89
C GLY A 473 -4.12 4.97 12.31
N THR A 474 -4.61 4.08 11.41
CA THR A 474 -5.66 3.10 11.70
C THR A 474 -5.14 1.67 11.65
N CYS A 475 -4.38 1.32 10.62
CA CYS A 475 -3.81 -0.01 10.43
C CYS A 475 -2.32 -0.06 10.79
N TRP A 476 -1.57 0.93 10.33
CA TRP A 476 -0.10 1.04 10.52
C TRP A 476 0.35 2.49 10.33
N VAL A 477 1.66 2.74 10.46
CA VAL A 477 2.29 3.99 10.01
C VAL A 477 2.61 3.86 8.51
N ASN A 478 2.12 4.78 7.69
CA ASN A 478 2.46 4.79 6.26
C ASN A 478 3.95 5.12 6.07
N ASP A 479 4.62 4.33 5.24
CA ASP A 479 5.96 4.64 4.74
C ASP A 479 5.85 5.04 3.26
N PRO A 480 5.91 6.36 2.94
CA PRO A 480 5.78 6.85 1.57
C PRO A 480 7.08 6.68 0.76
N ASP A 481 8.04 5.93 1.27
CA ASP A 481 9.42 5.81 0.81
C ASP A 481 10.28 7.03 1.17
N PHE A 482 11.27 7.35 0.34
CA PHE A 482 12.32 8.28 0.71
C PHE A 482 11.93 9.75 0.60
N ALA A 483 12.44 10.51 1.53
CA ALA A 483 12.50 11.96 1.48
C ALA A 483 13.83 12.36 0.81
N LEU A 484 13.76 12.83 -0.42
CA LEU A 484 14.93 13.22 -1.19
C LEU A 484 15.04 14.74 -1.20
N CYS A 485 16.07 15.24 -0.53
CA CYS A 485 16.34 16.68 -0.40
C CYS A 485 17.26 17.20 -1.49
N ARG A 486 17.91 16.30 -2.25
CA ARG A 486 18.79 16.67 -3.38
C ARG A 486 17.97 17.04 -4.60
N GLY A 487 18.25 18.19 -5.16
CA GLY A 487 17.77 18.70 -6.42
C GLY A 487 18.88 19.53 -7.06
N LYS A 488 18.62 20.11 -8.22
CA LYS A 488 19.62 20.87 -9.00
C LYS A 488 20.21 22.05 -8.21
N GLU A 489 19.39 22.68 -7.35
CA GLU A 489 19.78 23.86 -6.58
C GLU A 489 20.12 23.54 -5.13
N THR A 490 19.84 22.31 -4.65
CA THR A 490 19.94 21.93 -3.23
C THR A 490 21.08 20.96 -2.94
N SER A 491 21.87 20.60 -3.94
CA SER A 491 23.03 19.71 -3.82
C SER A 491 24.28 20.32 -4.41
N SER A 492 25.43 20.03 -3.80
CA SER A 492 26.77 20.34 -4.32
C SER A 492 27.44 19.16 -4.99
N ASP A 493 26.71 18.06 -5.21
CA ASP A 493 27.23 16.85 -5.88
C ASP A 493 27.57 17.18 -7.34
N PRO A 494 28.85 17.09 -7.77
CA PRO A 494 29.26 17.38 -9.15
C PRO A 494 28.72 16.34 -10.15
N ASP A 495 28.27 15.19 -9.66
CA ASP A 495 27.78 14.08 -10.47
C ASP A 495 26.26 13.90 -10.38
N LEU A 496 25.56 14.84 -9.75
CA LEU A 496 24.11 14.77 -9.48
C LEU A 496 23.28 14.43 -10.73
N THR A 497 23.55 15.06 -11.85
CA THR A 497 22.81 14.90 -13.11
C THR A 497 23.52 13.96 -14.12
N LYS A 498 24.67 13.42 -13.75
CA LYS A 498 25.39 12.45 -14.59
C LYS A 498 24.80 11.05 -14.41
N MET A 499 24.97 10.23 -15.46
CA MET A 499 24.61 8.82 -15.39
C MET A 499 25.61 8.08 -14.51
N ARG A 500 25.10 7.42 -13.48
CA ARG A 500 25.89 6.53 -12.62
C ARG A 500 25.77 5.09 -13.13
N PRO A 501 26.88 4.46 -13.51
CA PRO A 501 26.85 3.10 -14.01
C PRO A 501 26.79 2.08 -12.85
N CYS A 502 26.03 1.01 -13.07
CA CYS A 502 26.01 -0.16 -12.21
C CYS A 502 25.94 -1.41 -13.06
N LEU A 503 26.70 -2.42 -12.68
CA LEU A 503 26.65 -3.71 -13.35
C LEU A 503 25.39 -4.46 -12.93
N VAL A 504 24.56 -4.82 -13.90
CA VAL A 504 23.35 -5.64 -13.71
C VAL A 504 23.32 -6.76 -14.74
N TYR A 505 22.51 -7.78 -14.51
CA TYR A 505 22.28 -8.84 -15.49
C TYR A 505 21.19 -8.42 -16.48
N ASN A 506 21.49 -8.52 -17.78
CA ASN A 506 20.57 -8.09 -18.85
C ASN A 506 19.69 -9.24 -19.35
N ARG A 507 18.37 -9.08 -19.24
CA ARG A 507 17.39 -10.03 -19.75
C ARG A 507 17.25 -10.05 -21.26
N LYS A 508 17.42 -8.91 -21.92
CA LYS A 508 17.15 -8.76 -23.35
C LYS A 508 18.11 -9.57 -24.23
N GLU A 509 19.29 -9.87 -23.73
CA GLU A 509 20.34 -10.59 -24.44
C GLU A 509 20.43 -12.07 -24.08
N GLY A 510 19.33 -12.66 -23.65
CA GLY A 510 19.26 -14.12 -23.53
C GLY A 510 19.89 -14.67 -22.27
N GLY A 511 19.89 -13.98 -21.15
CA GLY A 511 20.16 -14.65 -19.92
C GLY A 511 21.06 -13.95 -18.91
N ASN A 512 22.08 -14.65 -18.47
CA ASN A 512 22.91 -14.29 -17.34
C ASN A 512 24.14 -13.45 -17.73
N ASN A 513 24.11 -12.78 -18.87
CA ASN A 513 25.21 -11.90 -19.26
C ASN A 513 25.14 -10.59 -18.47
N PRO A 514 26.21 -10.22 -17.78
CA PRO A 514 26.26 -8.94 -17.10
C PRO A 514 26.23 -7.81 -18.13
N ALA A 515 25.41 -6.80 -17.87
CA ALA A 515 25.32 -5.59 -18.66
C ALA A 515 25.39 -4.35 -17.76
N TRP A 516 25.80 -3.24 -18.33
CA TRP A 516 25.80 -1.98 -17.64
C TRP A 516 24.40 -1.37 -17.68
N SER A 517 23.87 -1.04 -16.52
CA SER A 517 22.74 -0.15 -16.35
C SER A 517 23.23 1.18 -15.77
N SER A 518 22.39 2.18 -15.82
CA SER A 518 22.74 3.49 -15.30
C SER A 518 21.50 4.23 -14.80
N TRP A 519 21.71 5.16 -13.86
CA TRP A 519 20.66 6.02 -13.33
C TRP A 519 21.21 7.42 -13.06
N THR A 520 20.31 8.41 -13.08
CA THR A 520 20.61 9.77 -12.69
C THR A 520 20.20 9.96 -11.23
N LEU A 521 21.05 10.59 -10.42
CA LEU A 521 20.79 10.80 -9.00
C LEU A 521 19.62 11.74 -8.77
N ALA A 522 19.57 12.86 -9.50
CA ALA A 522 18.44 13.78 -9.43
C ALA A 522 18.27 14.56 -10.74
N ASP A 523 17.00 14.84 -11.06
CA ASP A 523 16.59 15.68 -12.19
C ASP A 523 15.36 16.53 -11.81
N ILE A 524 15.34 17.03 -10.58
CA ILE A 524 14.27 17.91 -10.07
C ILE A 524 14.86 19.23 -9.60
N THR A 525 14.02 20.26 -9.66
CA THR A 525 14.31 21.59 -9.12
C THR A 525 14.05 21.65 -7.62
N GLU A 526 14.45 22.75 -6.97
CA GLU A 526 14.11 23.01 -5.57
C GLU A 526 12.59 23.02 -5.33
N GLU A 527 11.80 23.61 -6.25
CA GLU A 527 10.34 23.65 -6.11
C GLU A 527 9.72 22.25 -6.23
N GLU A 528 10.19 21.44 -7.18
CA GLU A 528 9.76 20.04 -7.32
C GLU A 528 10.19 19.19 -6.11
N THR A 529 11.37 19.47 -5.53
CA THR A 529 11.84 18.88 -4.26
C THR A 529 10.88 19.22 -3.12
N LYS A 530 10.42 20.47 -3.00
CA LYS A 530 9.42 20.86 -1.98
C LYS A 530 8.09 20.14 -2.18
N VAL A 531 7.67 19.86 -3.42
CA VAL A 531 6.48 19.03 -3.69
C VAL A 531 6.68 17.62 -3.14
N LEU A 532 7.80 16.97 -3.43
CA LEU A 532 8.14 15.64 -2.93
C LEU A 532 8.10 15.59 -1.40
N LEU A 533 8.80 16.50 -0.74
CA LEU A 533 8.87 16.56 0.71
C LEU A 533 7.50 16.89 1.35
N SER A 534 6.68 17.69 0.69
CA SER A 534 5.30 17.97 1.13
C SER A 534 4.42 16.73 1.07
N LEU A 535 4.61 15.86 0.07
CA LEU A 535 3.91 14.57 0.00
C LEU A 535 4.35 13.61 1.11
N VAL A 536 5.64 13.59 1.46
CA VAL A 536 6.14 12.84 2.62
C VAL A 536 5.44 13.31 3.89
N LEU A 537 5.33 14.63 4.13
CA LEU A 537 4.59 15.17 5.27
C LEU A 537 3.10 14.84 5.20
N ALA A 538 2.48 14.92 4.00
CA ALA A 538 1.07 14.62 3.78
C ALA A 538 0.75 13.13 4.04
N SER A 539 1.70 12.21 3.86
CA SER A 539 1.50 10.79 4.20
C SER A 539 1.18 10.58 5.68
N GLY A 540 1.58 11.52 6.55
CA GLY A 540 1.44 11.43 8.00
C GLY A 540 2.33 10.35 8.63
N GLY A 541 3.28 9.80 7.87
CA GLY A 541 4.05 8.63 8.24
C GLY A 541 5.56 8.84 8.29
N ALA A 542 6.31 7.80 7.95
CA ALA A 542 7.76 7.76 8.03
C ALA A 542 8.46 8.88 7.24
N ARG A 543 9.62 9.35 7.75
CA ARG A 543 10.45 10.39 7.14
C ARG A 543 11.87 9.84 6.99
N THR A 544 12.11 9.13 5.90
CA THR A 544 13.38 8.45 5.66
C THR A 544 14.20 9.21 4.62
N LEU A 545 15.27 9.88 5.04
CA LEU A 545 16.23 10.51 4.11
C LEU A 545 16.99 9.43 3.34
N SER A 546 17.27 9.68 2.05
CA SER A 546 18.09 8.77 1.23
C SER A 546 19.04 9.52 0.29
N ASP A 547 19.63 10.58 0.79
CA ASP A 547 20.63 11.38 0.10
C ASP A 547 22.04 11.07 0.62
N ALA A 548 23.09 11.37 -0.17
CA ALA A 548 24.41 11.60 0.37
C ALA A 548 24.40 12.95 1.09
N VAL A 549 24.09 12.91 2.40
CA VAL A 549 23.80 14.13 3.21
C VAL A 549 24.97 15.10 3.20
N TYR A 550 26.19 14.61 3.06
CA TYR A 550 27.39 15.44 3.00
C TYR A 550 27.53 16.23 1.67
N PHE A 551 26.74 15.89 0.65
CA PHE A 551 26.63 16.66 -0.60
C PHE A 551 25.45 17.63 -0.61
N LEU A 552 24.56 17.61 0.37
CA LEU A 552 23.54 18.65 0.46
C LEU A 552 24.20 19.99 0.77
N ASN A 553 23.86 21.01 -0.01
CA ASN A 553 24.27 22.38 0.32
C ASN A 553 23.38 22.95 1.45
N GLU A 554 23.58 24.22 1.84
CA GLU A 554 22.83 24.80 2.96
C GLU A 554 21.31 24.78 2.74
N GLU A 555 20.84 24.97 1.50
CA GLU A 555 19.41 24.88 1.19
C GLU A 555 18.89 23.43 1.30
N GLY A 556 19.61 22.45 0.77
CA GLY A 556 19.26 21.04 0.92
C GLY A 556 19.25 20.60 2.39
N LEU A 557 20.24 21.04 3.20
CA LEU A 557 20.27 20.81 4.62
C LEU A 557 19.10 21.51 5.34
N ARG A 558 18.75 22.75 4.94
CA ARG A 558 17.58 23.46 5.46
C ARG A 558 16.29 22.68 5.21
N LEU A 559 16.09 22.16 4.00
CA LEU A 559 14.93 21.34 3.66
C LEU A 559 14.89 20.06 4.51
N ALA A 560 16.03 19.34 4.64
CA ALA A 560 16.12 18.13 5.45
C ALA A 560 15.80 18.41 6.94
N ARG A 561 16.40 19.45 7.52
CA ARG A 561 16.13 19.86 8.91
C ARG A 561 14.66 20.20 9.13
N LYS A 562 14.06 20.98 8.23
CA LYS A 562 12.62 21.33 8.30
C LYS A 562 11.71 20.10 8.19
N LEU A 563 12.03 19.18 7.30
CA LEU A 563 11.26 17.95 7.14
C LEU A 563 11.24 17.12 8.42
N VAL A 564 12.43 16.78 8.94
CA VAL A 564 12.53 15.88 10.11
C VAL A 564 11.98 16.50 11.39
N SER A 565 12.07 17.83 11.53
CA SER A 565 11.57 18.57 12.70
C SER A 565 10.11 19.03 12.58
N ALA A 566 9.46 18.82 11.43
CA ALA A 566 8.07 19.24 11.22
C ALA A 566 7.12 18.58 12.23
N ALA A 567 6.11 19.31 12.68
CA ALA A 567 5.10 18.76 13.57
C ALA A 567 4.49 17.48 12.99
N PRO A 568 4.21 16.45 13.80
CA PRO A 568 3.54 15.25 13.32
C PRO A 568 2.09 15.58 12.90
N GLY A 569 1.60 14.88 11.89
CA GLY A 569 0.23 15.01 11.40
C GLY A 569 -0.38 13.65 11.07
N LEU A 570 -1.69 13.56 11.08
CA LEU A 570 -2.39 12.41 10.54
C LEU A 570 -2.22 12.37 9.01
N PRO A 571 -2.44 11.24 8.34
CA PRO A 571 -2.47 11.22 6.88
C PRO A 571 -3.42 12.27 6.31
N ALA A 572 -2.95 13.03 5.35
CA ALA A 572 -3.72 14.08 4.71
C ALA A 572 -4.83 13.50 3.84
N VAL A 573 -6.02 14.06 3.93
CA VAL A 573 -7.15 13.69 3.08
C VAL A 573 -7.05 14.44 1.75
N PRO A 574 -6.99 13.74 0.61
CA PRO A 574 -7.04 14.37 -0.70
C PRO A 574 -8.46 14.80 -1.04
N LEU A 575 -8.71 16.11 -1.12
CA LEU A 575 -10.06 16.66 -1.25
C LEU A 575 -10.67 16.53 -2.65
N ASP A 576 -9.83 16.34 -3.65
CA ASP A 576 -10.19 16.18 -5.06
C ASP A 576 -9.94 14.76 -5.59
N LEU A 577 -9.85 13.77 -4.68
CA LEU A 577 -9.53 12.38 -4.96
C LEU A 577 -10.42 11.74 -6.03
N PHE A 578 -11.71 12.09 -6.06
CA PHE A 578 -12.69 11.55 -6.99
C PHE A 578 -12.92 12.42 -8.23
N GLN A 579 -12.20 13.54 -8.34
CA GLN A 579 -12.33 14.50 -9.43
C GLN A 579 -11.16 14.45 -10.40
N THR A 580 -10.01 13.96 -9.95
CA THR A 580 -8.78 13.91 -10.72
C THR A 580 -7.98 12.63 -10.47
N SER A 581 -7.22 12.18 -11.46
CA SER A 581 -6.29 11.05 -11.32
C SER A 581 -5.08 11.39 -10.44
N LEU A 582 -4.73 12.66 -10.36
CA LEU A 582 -3.61 13.18 -9.59
C LEU A 582 -4.09 14.31 -8.70
N PRO A 583 -4.43 14.03 -7.42
CA PRO A 583 -4.95 15.04 -6.50
C PRO A 583 -4.01 16.21 -6.30
N SER A 584 -4.59 17.38 -6.23
CA SER A 584 -3.89 18.67 -6.10
C SER A 584 -4.14 19.37 -4.76
N VAL A 585 -5.16 18.93 -4.00
CA VAL A 585 -5.58 19.58 -2.77
C VAL A 585 -5.67 18.58 -1.64
N PHE A 586 -4.85 18.77 -0.60
CA PHE A 586 -4.83 17.89 0.57
C PHE A 586 -5.05 18.70 1.84
N LEU A 587 -5.74 18.10 2.81
CA LEU A 587 -5.95 18.68 4.14
C LEU A 587 -5.47 17.69 5.21
N GLN A 588 -4.52 18.11 6.03
CA GLN A 588 -3.89 17.32 7.08
C GLN A 588 -4.18 17.90 8.46
N ASN A 589 -4.59 17.04 9.38
CA ASN A 589 -4.69 17.41 10.78
C ASN A 589 -3.35 17.32 11.49
N LEU A 590 -3.10 18.34 12.28
CA LEU A 590 -2.03 18.39 13.27
C LEU A 590 -2.63 18.35 14.68
N ALA A 591 -1.78 18.21 15.70
CA ALA A 591 -2.22 18.32 17.08
C ALA A 591 -2.72 19.75 17.41
N LYS A 592 -3.50 19.87 18.49
CA LYS A 592 -3.97 21.17 19.06
C LYS A 592 -4.80 22.03 18.10
N GLY A 593 -5.56 21.38 17.20
CA GLY A 593 -6.45 22.09 16.27
C GLY A 593 -5.77 22.80 15.11
N ALA A 594 -4.44 22.69 14.99
CA ALA A 594 -3.72 23.16 13.82
C ALA A 594 -3.89 22.16 12.64
N PHE A 595 -3.71 22.65 11.42
CA PHE A 595 -3.79 21.82 10.24
C PHE A 595 -2.89 22.33 9.11
N ARG A 596 -2.59 21.45 8.13
CA ARG A 596 -1.89 21.80 6.91
C ARG A 596 -2.81 21.69 5.72
N VAL A 597 -2.73 22.68 4.82
CA VAL A 597 -3.29 22.63 3.48
C VAL A 597 -2.15 22.51 2.49
N LEU A 598 -2.19 21.50 1.65
CA LEU A 598 -1.22 21.34 0.56
C LEU A 598 -1.94 21.57 -0.77
N PHE A 599 -1.49 22.58 -1.52
CA PHE A 599 -1.83 22.79 -2.92
C PHE A 599 -0.65 22.38 -3.78
N ILE A 600 -0.90 21.66 -4.87
CA ILE A 600 0.13 21.24 -5.82
C ILE A 600 -0.31 21.61 -7.24
N ASN A 601 0.54 22.36 -7.92
CA ASN A 601 0.40 22.61 -9.35
C ASN A 601 1.23 21.58 -10.15
N TRP A 602 0.55 20.65 -10.78
CA TRP A 602 1.15 19.60 -11.59
C TRP A 602 1.49 20.03 -13.03
N THR A 603 1.05 21.23 -13.43
CA THR A 603 1.10 21.71 -14.81
C THR A 603 2.34 22.56 -15.09
N GLU A 604 2.56 22.86 -16.37
CA GLU A 604 3.64 23.75 -16.84
C GLU A 604 3.23 25.23 -16.84
N GLU A 605 2.00 25.55 -16.41
CA GLU A 605 1.46 26.90 -16.40
C GLU A 605 1.13 27.34 -14.97
N GLU A 606 1.00 28.63 -14.75
CA GLU A 606 0.49 29.16 -13.48
C GLU A 606 -0.94 28.69 -13.23
N LYS A 607 -1.27 28.36 -11.97
CA LYS A 607 -2.59 27.92 -11.58
C LYS A 607 -3.01 28.54 -10.26
N GLU A 608 -4.23 29.07 -10.23
CA GLU A 608 -4.84 29.58 -8.99
C GLU A 608 -5.52 28.45 -8.24
N PHE A 609 -5.33 28.39 -6.92
CA PHE A 609 -5.99 27.51 -5.97
C PHE A 609 -6.77 28.31 -4.96
N SER A 610 -7.93 27.78 -4.57
CA SER A 610 -8.78 28.38 -3.54
C SER A 610 -9.47 27.28 -2.72
N LEU A 611 -9.48 27.45 -1.38
CA LEU A 611 -10.15 26.53 -0.47
C LEU A 611 -10.90 27.30 0.61
N GLU A 612 -12.23 27.11 0.67
CA GLU A 612 -13.13 27.71 1.66
C GLU A 612 -13.13 26.85 2.94
N LEU A 613 -12.21 27.12 3.88
CA LEU A 613 -12.00 26.30 5.07
C LEU A 613 -13.17 26.39 6.05
N GLU A 614 -13.66 27.60 6.33
CA GLU A 614 -14.75 27.81 7.27
C GLU A 614 -16.07 27.23 6.77
N LYS A 615 -16.43 27.53 5.54
CA LYS A 615 -17.68 27.07 4.94
C LYS A 615 -17.73 25.56 4.76
N ARG A 616 -16.64 24.98 4.28
CA ARG A 616 -16.58 23.55 3.92
C ARG A 616 -16.30 22.64 5.13
N PHE A 617 -15.51 23.10 6.08
CA PHE A 617 -15.02 22.27 7.17
C PHE A 617 -15.31 22.83 8.56
N GLY A 618 -15.88 24.04 8.66
CA GLY A 618 -16.09 24.73 9.94
C GLY A 618 -14.80 25.18 10.60
N LEU A 619 -13.72 25.34 9.82
CA LEU A 619 -12.40 25.73 10.31
C LEU A 619 -12.23 27.24 10.19
N SER A 620 -12.47 27.95 11.29
CA SER A 620 -12.25 29.41 11.35
C SER A 620 -10.77 29.68 11.61
N ALA A 621 -10.12 30.30 10.64
CA ALA A 621 -8.75 30.78 10.78
C ALA A 621 -8.56 32.05 9.96
N SER A 622 -7.75 32.98 10.46
CA SER A 622 -7.46 34.24 9.79
C SER A 622 -6.01 34.34 9.29
N TRP A 623 -5.14 33.49 9.77
CA TRP A 623 -3.73 33.51 9.41
C TRP A 623 -3.10 32.12 9.40
N GLY A 624 -1.96 32.02 8.75
CA GLY A 624 -1.12 30.84 8.68
C GLY A 624 0.27 31.21 8.21
N ARG A 625 1.09 30.21 7.89
CA ARG A 625 2.42 30.42 7.29
C ARG A 625 2.66 29.44 6.16
N ASP A 626 3.39 29.88 5.14
CA ASP A 626 4.00 28.98 4.15
C ASP A 626 5.12 28.19 4.85
N PHE A 627 4.98 26.89 4.97
CA PHE A 627 5.90 26.04 5.72
C PHE A 627 7.33 26.12 5.16
N TRP A 628 7.49 26.07 3.84
CA TRP A 628 8.84 26.04 3.25
C TRP A 628 9.50 27.40 3.20
N ARG A 629 8.75 28.47 2.93
CA ARG A 629 9.24 29.85 2.78
C ARG A 629 9.18 30.67 4.07
N GLU A 630 8.51 30.15 5.11
CA GLU A 630 8.30 30.82 6.40
C GLU A 630 7.55 32.15 6.31
N ALA A 631 6.93 32.40 5.17
CA ALA A 631 6.18 33.62 4.89
C ALA A 631 4.78 33.58 5.54
N PRO A 632 4.30 34.70 6.13
CA PRO A 632 2.96 34.76 6.65
C PRO A 632 1.92 34.66 5.54
N LEU A 633 0.83 33.95 5.83
CA LEU A 633 -0.33 33.80 4.95
C LEU A 633 -1.54 34.43 5.64
N ARG A 634 -2.29 35.25 4.90
CA ARG A 634 -3.58 35.80 5.37
C ARG A 634 -4.71 35.04 4.68
N LEU A 635 -5.69 34.65 5.48
CA LEU A 635 -6.93 34.08 4.98
C LEU A 635 -8.01 35.19 4.95
N THR A 636 -8.65 35.36 3.82
CA THR A 636 -9.72 36.35 3.68
C THR A 636 -11.06 35.67 3.86
N LYS A 637 -11.78 35.96 4.93
CA LYS A 637 -13.08 35.34 5.27
C LYS A 637 -13.00 33.80 5.28
N GLY A 638 -11.95 33.25 5.92
CA GLY A 638 -11.74 31.79 5.99
C GLY A 638 -11.37 31.10 4.66
N VAL A 639 -10.99 31.89 3.64
CA VAL A 639 -10.58 31.36 2.32
C VAL A 639 -9.07 31.48 2.16
N LEU A 640 -8.42 30.37 1.91
CA LEU A 640 -7.02 30.30 1.51
C LEU A 640 -6.94 30.35 -0.03
N ARG A 641 -6.25 31.38 -0.57
CA ARG A 641 -6.02 31.53 -2.02
C ARG A 641 -4.54 31.63 -2.32
N LYS A 642 -4.10 31.00 -3.41
CA LYS A 642 -2.72 31.08 -3.87
C LYS A 642 -2.61 30.77 -5.35
N THR A 643 -1.91 31.61 -6.07
CA THR A 643 -1.40 31.29 -7.42
C THR A 643 -0.05 30.60 -7.27
N LEU A 644 0.11 29.46 -7.91
CA LEU A 644 1.32 28.65 -7.92
C LEU A 644 1.91 28.61 -9.32
N GLY A 645 3.22 28.83 -9.43
CA GLY A 645 3.97 28.62 -10.66
C GLY A 645 3.99 27.15 -11.09
N PRO A 646 4.57 26.85 -12.26
CA PRO A 646 4.72 25.49 -12.76
C PRO A 646 5.36 24.54 -11.74
N ARG A 647 4.89 23.31 -11.66
CA ARG A 647 5.49 22.22 -10.87
C ARG A 647 5.88 22.62 -9.44
N SER A 648 5.02 23.35 -8.77
CA SER A 648 5.31 23.89 -7.44
C SER A 648 4.19 23.62 -6.44
N CYS A 649 4.42 23.91 -5.17
CA CYS A 649 3.43 23.73 -4.13
C CYS A 649 3.38 24.89 -3.13
N LEU A 650 2.25 24.96 -2.42
CA LEU A 650 2.10 25.63 -1.14
C LEU A 650 1.79 24.57 -0.09
N LEU A 651 2.62 24.46 0.94
CA LEU A 651 2.28 23.78 2.17
C LEU A 651 2.01 24.84 3.24
N ALA A 652 0.72 25.14 3.46
CA ALA A 652 0.28 26.13 4.41
C ALA A 652 0.01 25.49 5.78
N GLU A 653 0.69 25.92 6.83
CA GLU A 653 0.29 25.62 8.21
C GLU A 653 -0.67 26.69 8.69
N ILE A 654 -1.82 26.24 9.18
CA ILE A 654 -2.93 27.08 9.62
C ILE A 654 -3.16 26.84 11.10
N PHE A 655 -3.29 27.92 11.83
CA PHE A 655 -3.48 27.91 13.27
C PHE A 655 -4.88 28.42 13.63
N PRO A 656 -5.53 27.85 14.68
CA PRO A 656 -6.85 28.25 15.12
C PRO A 656 -6.92 29.71 15.60
#